data_35d85771bd2439b1e625c8ee62613437
#
_entry.id   35d85771bd2439b1e625c8ee62613437
#
_cell.length_a   1.000
_cell.length_b   1.000
_cell.length_c   1.000
_cell.angle_alpha   90.00
_cell.angle_beta   90.00
_cell.angle_gamma   90.00
#
_symmetry.space_group_name_H-M   'P 1'
#
loop_
_entity.id
_entity.type
_entity.pdbx_description
1 polymer ?
#
loop_
_entity_poly.entity_id
_entity_poly.type
_entity_poly.pdbx_seq_one_letter_code
_entity_poly.pdbx_strand_id
1 'polypeptide(L)'
;MDESIIDEAKDFLKLCNDADTMNRQEALEDLKFVSGGDQWPVDLQNSRNLESRPVLTINKLDGYCRQVTNQQRQQRPRIKVHPTNTQANVKTAEIIEGICRHIEINSNADNAYDTAFDHAVRMGWGFWRVTTDYVGEDSFDQEIFIEAIQNPFTVYFDPNSEAVDGSDADRCLITTMMSKAKFRELYPDSDDGSSFTQRGTGDSQSEWITKEDIRIAEYFYTVREPAKLVKLSDGTQGFMDKDMKDRMALSGLTVIDERDSYKKVIKWKKLTAIEIIEERDWPGSHIPVVPVYGRHIVIGDKRKKFGMVRHAKDAQRMYNFWQTTITESVALAPKAKWLMAEGQDEGHETEWAAANIKSFPLLRYKQTDIDGAPAPAPQRLQPEPPPAGVIAAASGINQDIATLMGIFDPSQQLPGNISGKALNGQQQQVDLTNFDFYDNLTKSIAQTGSIILDLIPKIYDSQRVMRIIGADGKPDLVNINEPKQDAQGVYTIMHDMTVGEYDVVMDTGPGYNSKRQEAVEAMVDILKIDPDLMQQAGDLIFRNMDFPGADIIADRLAAANPMAQIDEKSPVPPQVQMQLKANQAQMQKMQQTIQQMQQMIKMRQDTEQVKQDAETKRVLIKETNRAHDLELRDAERRHDTEMRTSTTAHDTVLKTQTQMEIERMKADVALMLARLDKASAHAASLETTERAI
;
A
#
# COMPACT_ATOMS: atom_id res chain seq x y z
N MET A 1 38.33 -27.08 -0.51
CA MET A 1 37.29 -26.32 -1.28
C MET A 1 36.44 -25.47 -0.34
N ASP A 2 36.08 -26.00 0.84
CA ASP A 2 35.19 -25.29 1.80
C ASP A 2 35.85 -24.09 2.48
N GLU A 3 37.13 -24.23 2.90
CA GLU A 3 37.89 -23.10 3.44
C GLU A 3 38.00 -21.92 2.47
N SER A 4 38.17 -22.20 1.18
CA SER A 4 38.29 -21.14 0.16
C SER A 4 37.02 -20.32 -0.01
N ILE A 5 35.84 -20.90 0.20
CA ILE A 5 34.54 -20.20 0.09
C ILE A 5 34.25 -19.36 1.33
N ILE A 6 34.61 -19.87 2.50
CA ILE A 6 34.50 -19.11 3.76
C ILE A 6 35.38 -17.87 3.70
N ASP A 7 36.59 -18.02 3.21
CA ASP A 7 37.52 -16.89 3.06
C ASP A 7 37.02 -15.91 1.98
N GLU A 8 36.46 -16.41 0.88
CA GLU A 8 35.81 -15.56 -0.14
C GLU A 8 34.63 -14.76 0.44
N ALA A 9 33.79 -15.37 1.27
CA ALA A 9 32.70 -14.70 1.93
C ALA A 9 33.17 -13.62 2.93
N LYS A 10 34.28 -13.89 3.66
CA LYS A 10 34.91 -12.90 4.55
C LYS A 10 35.48 -11.73 3.76
N ASP A 11 36.20 -12.01 2.67
CA ASP A 11 36.76 -10.98 1.80
C ASP A 11 35.68 -10.15 1.14
N PHE A 12 34.55 -10.77 0.73
CA PHE A 12 33.39 -10.06 0.23
C PHE A 12 32.76 -9.16 1.28
N LEU A 13 32.58 -9.65 2.52
CA LEU A 13 32.10 -8.83 3.62
C LEU A 13 32.99 -7.60 3.85
N LYS A 14 34.30 -7.79 3.84
CA LYS A 14 35.28 -6.70 3.96
C LYS A 14 35.16 -5.71 2.80
N LEU A 15 35.11 -6.20 1.57
CA LEU A 15 34.94 -5.38 0.37
C LEU A 15 33.68 -4.49 0.47
N CYS A 16 32.53 -5.08 0.88
CA CYS A 16 31.29 -4.34 1.07
C CYS A 16 31.41 -3.30 2.19
N ASN A 17 32.04 -3.66 3.30
CA ASN A 17 32.28 -2.72 4.39
C ASN A 17 33.13 -1.53 3.92
N ASP A 18 34.24 -1.79 3.23
CA ASP A 18 35.14 -0.73 2.75
C ASP A 18 34.44 0.19 1.74
N ALA A 19 33.60 -0.38 0.86
CA ALA A 19 32.84 0.38 -0.13
C ALA A 19 31.73 1.24 0.49
N ASP A 20 30.99 0.71 1.47
CA ASP A 20 29.77 1.33 2.01
C ASP A 20 29.91 1.89 3.44
N THR A 21 31.10 1.89 4.04
CA THR A 21 31.31 2.37 5.43
C THR A 21 30.69 3.75 5.66
N MET A 22 31.00 4.72 4.81
CA MET A 22 30.46 6.07 4.93
C MET A 22 28.94 6.12 4.78
N ASN A 23 28.40 5.39 3.77
CA ASN A 23 26.95 5.31 3.58
C ASN A 23 26.25 4.71 4.80
N ARG A 24 26.79 3.62 5.36
CA ARG A 24 26.25 2.94 6.54
C ARG A 24 26.27 3.82 7.79
N GLN A 25 27.39 4.50 8.03
CA GLN A 25 27.52 5.44 9.15
C GLN A 25 26.51 6.58 9.03
N GLU A 26 26.49 7.24 7.88
CA GLU A 26 25.60 8.37 7.61
C GLU A 26 24.12 7.95 7.67
N ALA A 27 23.76 6.74 7.22
CA ALA A 27 22.42 6.20 7.30
C ALA A 27 21.97 5.93 8.74
N LEU A 28 22.87 5.39 9.57
CA LEU A 28 22.59 5.17 10.99
C LEU A 28 22.34 6.50 11.71
N GLU A 29 23.13 7.53 11.38
CA GLU A 29 22.92 8.89 11.88
C GLU A 29 21.58 9.46 11.44
N ASP A 30 21.18 9.22 10.18
CA ASP A 30 19.88 9.65 9.65
C ASP A 30 18.70 9.02 10.39
N LEU A 31 18.80 7.70 10.68
CA LEU A 31 17.77 6.97 11.44
C LEU A 31 17.68 7.47 12.89
N LYS A 32 18.82 7.65 13.57
CA LYS A 32 18.87 8.20 14.92
C LYS A 32 18.25 9.61 14.95
N PHE A 33 18.58 10.43 13.96
CA PHE A 33 18.09 11.79 13.85
C PHE A 33 16.57 11.83 13.62
N VAL A 34 16.04 11.05 12.67
CA VAL A 34 14.60 11.02 12.39
C VAL A 34 13.79 10.40 13.53
N SER A 35 14.38 9.55 14.35
CA SER A 35 13.74 9.01 15.56
C SER A 35 13.64 10.04 16.71
N GLY A 36 14.21 11.23 16.55
CA GLY A 36 14.23 12.27 17.56
C GLY A 36 15.50 12.30 18.40
N GLY A 37 16.41 11.33 18.23
CA GLY A 37 17.74 11.34 18.82
C GLY A 37 18.69 12.24 18.03
N ASP A 38 19.77 12.67 18.68
CA ASP A 38 20.89 13.41 18.06
C ASP A 38 20.49 14.68 17.28
N GLN A 39 19.29 15.23 17.54
CA GLN A 39 18.85 16.47 16.90
C GLN A 39 19.50 17.73 17.47
N TRP A 40 20.17 17.58 18.61
CA TRP A 40 20.99 18.62 19.22
C TRP A 40 22.45 18.22 19.21
N PRO A 41 23.38 19.14 18.86
CA PRO A 41 24.79 18.90 19.10
C PRO A 41 25.03 18.65 20.59
N VAL A 42 25.78 17.59 20.91
CA VAL A 42 25.96 17.09 22.29
C VAL A 42 26.52 18.19 23.19
N ASP A 43 27.50 18.95 22.71
CA ASP A 43 28.11 20.05 23.48
C ASP A 43 27.11 21.15 23.81
N LEU A 44 26.28 21.53 22.85
CA LEU A 44 25.25 22.54 23.04
C LEU A 44 24.14 22.05 23.99
N GLN A 45 23.74 20.80 23.86
CA GLN A 45 22.74 20.18 24.75
C GLN A 45 23.25 20.13 26.20
N ASN A 46 24.50 19.71 26.39
CA ASN A 46 25.12 19.63 27.72
C ASN A 46 25.27 21.05 28.34
N SER A 47 25.74 22.02 27.59
CA SER A 47 25.84 23.41 28.06
C SER A 47 24.50 23.96 28.53
N ARG A 48 23.43 23.76 27.73
CA ARG A 48 22.09 24.23 28.09
C ARG A 48 21.52 23.49 29.32
N ASN A 49 21.77 22.19 29.42
CA ASN A 49 21.35 21.39 30.58
C ASN A 49 22.05 21.85 31.87
N LEU A 50 23.35 22.16 31.81
CA LEU A 50 24.10 22.69 32.95
C LEU A 50 23.54 24.04 33.43
N GLU A 51 23.08 24.89 32.49
CA GLU A 51 22.48 26.18 32.78
C GLU A 51 20.98 26.07 33.12
N SER A 52 20.42 24.84 33.20
CA SER A 52 18.97 24.57 33.40
C SER A 52 18.08 25.24 32.34
N ARG A 53 18.59 25.40 31.14
CA ARG A 53 17.85 26.00 30.01
C ARG A 53 17.11 24.89 29.23
N PRO A 54 15.93 25.20 28.67
CA PRO A 54 15.16 24.23 27.93
C PRO A 54 15.89 23.72 26.69
N VAL A 55 15.71 22.43 26.39
CA VAL A 55 16.13 21.76 25.16
C VAL A 55 14.90 21.07 24.56
N LEU A 56 14.29 21.70 23.56
CA LEU A 56 13.07 21.18 22.94
C LEU A 56 13.40 20.52 21.60
N THR A 57 12.91 19.31 21.41
CA THR A 57 13.00 18.61 20.14
C THR A 57 11.60 18.49 19.52
N ILE A 58 11.36 19.27 18.47
CA ILE A 58 10.10 19.26 17.71
C ILE A 58 10.38 18.61 16.36
N ASN A 59 10.30 17.31 16.35
CA ASN A 59 10.65 16.50 15.18
C ASN A 59 9.57 16.59 14.09
N LYS A 60 9.86 17.30 13.02
CA LYS A 60 8.98 17.43 11.84
C LYS A 60 9.29 16.40 10.76
N LEU A 61 10.54 15.94 10.69
CA LEU A 61 11.01 15.07 9.60
C LEU A 61 10.28 13.74 9.56
N ASP A 62 9.99 13.14 10.72
CA ASP A 62 9.24 11.88 10.78
C ASP A 62 7.85 11.99 10.17
N GLY A 63 7.15 13.12 10.43
CA GLY A 63 5.85 13.40 9.84
C GLY A 63 5.90 13.48 8.30
N TYR A 64 6.92 14.10 7.78
CA TYR A 64 7.13 14.23 6.33
C TYR A 64 7.53 12.90 5.69
N CYS A 65 8.41 12.12 6.32
CA CYS A 65 8.72 10.76 5.85
C CYS A 65 7.45 9.89 5.80
N ARG A 66 6.61 9.94 6.85
CA ARG A 66 5.33 9.21 6.86
C ARG A 66 4.36 9.65 5.77
N GLN A 67 4.37 10.92 5.38
CA GLN A 67 3.53 11.38 4.29
C GLN A 67 3.88 10.68 2.99
N VAL A 68 5.17 10.59 2.64
CA VAL A 68 5.65 9.90 1.44
C VAL A 68 5.38 8.39 1.52
N THR A 69 5.69 7.75 2.66
CA THR A 69 5.46 6.31 2.79
C THR A 69 3.98 5.93 2.80
N ASN A 70 3.11 6.77 3.37
CA ASN A 70 1.66 6.54 3.35
C ASN A 70 1.06 6.77 1.95
N GLN A 71 1.61 7.71 1.17
CA GLN A 71 1.20 7.90 -0.21
C GLN A 71 1.53 6.66 -1.06
N GLN A 72 2.70 6.05 -0.87
CA GLN A 72 3.06 4.79 -1.51
C GLN A 72 2.07 3.67 -1.16
N ARG A 73 1.66 3.56 0.11
CA ARG A 73 0.67 2.56 0.55
C ARG A 73 -0.70 2.72 -0.13
N GLN A 74 -1.05 3.93 -0.54
CA GLN A 74 -2.27 4.19 -1.29
C GLN A 74 -2.12 3.88 -2.79
N GLN A 75 -0.90 3.98 -3.32
CA GLN A 75 -0.61 3.86 -4.74
C GLN A 75 0.38 2.72 -5.01
N ARG A 76 0.01 1.49 -4.63
CA ARG A 76 0.87 0.32 -4.77
C ARG A 76 1.00 -0.09 -6.24
N PRO A 77 2.22 -0.15 -6.79
CA PRO A 77 2.46 -0.70 -8.12
C PRO A 77 2.11 -2.19 -8.14
N ARG A 78 1.65 -2.69 -9.29
CA ARG A 78 1.27 -4.08 -9.48
C ARG A 78 2.07 -4.72 -10.58
N ILE A 79 2.45 -5.98 -10.38
CA ILE A 79 3.12 -6.81 -11.37
C ILE A 79 2.10 -7.20 -12.45
N LYS A 80 2.40 -6.88 -13.71
CA LYS A 80 1.69 -7.37 -14.88
C LYS A 80 2.63 -8.20 -15.74
N VAL A 81 2.09 -9.25 -16.36
CA VAL A 81 2.84 -10.20 -17.14
C VAL A 81 2.39 -10.14 -18.60
N HIS A 82 3.32 -9.91 -19.49
CA HIS A 82 3.06 -9.87 -20.93
C HIS A 82 3.84 -10.97 -21.68
N PRO A 83 3.21 -11.60 -22.66
CA PRO A 83 3.91 -12.56 -23.53
C PRO A 83 4.89 -11.81 -24.47
N THR A 84 6.12 -12.32 -24.60
CA THR A 84 7.16 -11.71 -25.43
C THR A 84 7.45 -12.47 -26.71
N ASN A 85 7.11 -13.75 -26.79
CA ASN A 85 7.34 -14.55 -27.98
C ASN A 85 6.05 -15.19 -28.54
N THR A 86 6.15 -15.75 -29.75
CA THR A 86 5.00 -16.37 -30.45
C THR A 86 4.50 -17.67 -29.81
N GLN A 87 5.27 -18.29 -28.90
CA GLN A 87 4.91 -19.50 -28.18
C GLN A 87 4.16 -19.18 -26.87
N ALA A 88 4.27 -17.94 -26.40
CA ALA A 88 3.61 -17.48 -25.18
C ALA A 88 2.11 -17.21 -25.43
N ASN A 89 1.27 -17.71 -24.52
CA ASN A 89 -0.18 -17.56 -24.61
C ASN A 89 -0.66 -16.45 -23.64
N VAL A 90 -1.56 -15.59 -24.11
CA VAL A 90 -2.16 -14.52 -23.29
C VAL A 90 -2.86 -15.10 -22.06
N LYS A 91 -3.57 -16.24 -22.18
CA LYS A 91 -4.22 -16.89 -21.03
C LYS A 91 -3.22 -17.40 -20.00
N THR A 92 -2.08 -17.95 -20.45
CA THR A 92 -1.00 -18.37 -19.55
C THR A 92 -0.38 -17.16 -18.86
N ALA A 93 -0.21 -16.02 -19.55
CA ALA A 93 0.23 -14.77 -18.94
C ALA A 93 -0.76 -14.29 -17.83
N GLU A 94 -2.06 -14.34 -18.08
CA GLU A 94 -3.09 -13.99 -17.09
C GLU A 94 -3.04 -14.92 -15.85
N ILE A 95 -2.77 -16.22 -16.06
CA ILE A 95 -2.60 -17.20 -14.97
C ILE A 95 -1.34 -16.90 -14.16
N ILE A 96 -0.20 -16.67 -14.82
CA ILE A 96 1.06 -16.31 -14.18
C ILE A 96 0.90 -15.01 -13.37
N GLU A 97 0.24 -14.00 -13.93
CA GLU A 97 -0.08 -12.77 -13.21
C GLU A 97 -0.95 -13.04 -11.98
N GLY A 98 -1.93 -13.95 -12.09
CA GLY A 98 -2.75 -14.40 -10.96
C GLY A 98 -1.95 -15.16 -9.90
N ILE A 99 -0.95 -15.95 -10.30
CA ILE A 99 0.00 -16.62 -9.39
C ILE A 99 0.89 -15.60 -8.69
N CYS A 100 1.44 -14.61 -9.40
CA CYS A 100 2.22 -13.53 -8.79
C CYS A 100 1.42 -12.80 -7.70
N ARG A 101 0.16 -12.44 -7.97
CA ARG A 101 -0.72 -11.81 -6.97
C ARG A 101 -1.00 -12.74 -5.78
N HIS A 102 -1.16 -14.04 -6.05
CA HIS A 102 -1.33 -15.00 -4.96
C HIS A 102 -0.10 -15.07 -4.06
N ILE A 103 1.11 -15.12 -4.65
CA ILE A 103 2.39 -15.09 -3.92
C ILE A 103 2.49 -13.82 -3.08
N GLU A 104 2.21 -12.65 -3.65
CA GLU A 104 2.24 -11.36 -2.93
C GLU A 104 1.29 -11.35 -1.72
N ILE A 105 0.06 -11.82 -1.90
CA ILE A 105 -0.93 -11.85 -0.81
C ILE A 105 -0.58 -12.90 0.25
N ASN A 106 -0.19 -14.11 -0.17
CA ASN A 106 0.16 -15.20 0.75
C ASN A 106 1.40 -14.85 1.60
N SER A 107 2.36 -14.16 1.00
CA SER A 107 3.59 -13.71 1.67
C SER A 107 3.39 -12.44 2.50
N ASN A 108 2.22 -11.77 2.42
CA ASN A 108 2.07 -10.41 2.94
C ASN A 108 3.17 -9.47 2.40
N ALA A 109 3.44 -9.54 1.10
CA ALA A 109 4.51 -8.82 0.43
C ALA A 109 4.43 -7.30 0.63
N ASP A 110 3.22 -6.78 0.81
CA ASP A 110 2.96 -5.40 1.16
C ASP A 110 3.80 -4.93 2.36
N ASN A 111 3.92 -5.78 3.41
CA ASN A 111 4.74 -5.46 4.57
C ASN A 111 6.25 -5.41 4.22
N ALA A 112 6.71 -6.29 3.32
CA ALA A 112 8.10 -6.30 2.86
C ALA A 112 8.42 -5.03 2.05
N TYR A 113 7.55 -4.66 1.12
CA TYR A 113 7.68 -3.47 0.30
C TYR A 113 7.61 -2.18 1.13
N ASP A 114 6.63 -2.08 2.04
CA ASP A 114 6.44 -0.93 2.92
C ASP A 114 7.65 -0.72 3.84
N THR A 115 8.19 -1.82 4.43
CA THR A 115 9.36 -1.77 5.32
C THR A 115 10.60 -1.30 4.57
N ALA A 116 10.89 -1.89 3.41
CA ALA A 116 12.05 -1.52 2.62
C ALA A 116 11.94 -0.10 2.06
N PHE A 117 10.75 0.32 1.65
CA PHE A 117 10.51 1.68 1.19
C PHE A 117 10.66 2.72 2.31
N ASP A 118 10.15 2.44 3.51
CA ASP A 118 10.36 3.33 4.68
C ASP A 118 11.85 3.51 4.99
N HIS A 119 12.64 2.43 4.92
CA HIS A 119 14.09 2.52 5.06
C HIS A 119 14.73 3.34 3.94
N ALA A 120 14.35 3.13 2.68
CA ALA A 120 14.87 3.89 1.55
C ALA A 120 14.56 5.40 1.66
N VAL A 121 13.35 5.75 2.07
CA VAL A 121 12.93 7.14 2.30
C VAL A 121 13.70 7.79 3.45
N ARG A 122 13.91 7.09 4.56
CA ARG A 122 14.56 7.64 5.75
C ARG A 122 16.07 7.72 5.62
N MET A 123 16.71 6.63 5.18
CA MET A 123 18.17 6.50 5.22
C MET A 123 18.84 6.25 3.87
N GLY A 124 18.08 5.92 2.82
CA GLY A 124 18.58 5.81 1.46
C GLY A 124 18.57 4.42 0.85
N TRP A 125 18.31 3.34 1.59
CA TRP A 125 18.12 1.99 1.05
C TRP A 125 17.35 1.08 1.98
N GLY A 126 16.66 0.11 1.40
CA GLY A 126 15.99 -0.99 2.07
C GLY A 126 16.13 -2.26 1.24
N PHE A 127 15.73 -3.39 1.79
CA PHE A 127 15.81 -4.69 1.12
C PHE A 127 14.62 -5.56 1.49
N TRP A 128 14.25 -6.43 0.58
CA TRP A 128 13.48 -7.65 0.86
C TRP A 128 14.13 -8.82 0.14
N ARG A 129 13.65 -10.02 0.43
CA ARG A 129 14.12 -11.23 -0.24
C ARG A 129 12.97 -12.07 -0.75
N VAL A 130 13.24 -12.84 -1.81
CA VAL A 130 12.38 -13.91 -2.30
C VAL A 130 12.95 -15.22 -1.77
N THR A 131 12.08 -16.05 -1.19
CA THR A 131 12.47 -17.36 -0.65
C THR A 131 11.56 -18.44 -1.19
N THR A 132 11.99 -19.69 -1.12
CA THR A 132 11.18 -20.85 -1.43
C THR A 132 11.16 -21.77 -0.22
N ASP A 133 9.98 -22.19 0.18
CA ASP A 133 9.79 -23.11 1.31
C ASP A 133 8.65 -24.10 1.01
N TYR A 134 8.60 -25.17 1.79
CA TYR A 134 7.52 -26.13 1.69
C TYR A 134 6.21 -25.55 2.21
N VAL A 135 5.09 -25.93 1.60
CA VAL A 135 3.73 -25.49 2.00
C VAL A 135 3.40 -25.89 3.43
N GLY A 136 3.94 -27.01 3.89
CA GLY A 136 3.78 -27.54 5.23
C GLY A 136 4.79 -28.64 5.53
N GLU A 137 4.93 -29.00 6.78
CA GLU A 137 5.88 -30.04 7.25
C GLU A 137 5.56 -31.44 6.65
N ASP A 138 4.35 -31.65 6.17
CA ASP A 138 3.83 -32.88 5.59
C ASP A 138 3.67 -32.84 4.06
N SER A 139 4.11 -31.76 3.40
CA SER A 139 4.01 -31.57 1.96
C SER A 139 5.38 -31.55 1.29
N PHE A 140 5.46 -32.13 0.09
CA PHE A 140 6.61 -31.97 -0.79
C PHE A 140 6.48 -30.78 -1.75
N ASP A 141 5.29 -30.16 -1.79
CA ASP A 141 5.07 -28.98 -2.62
C ASP A 141 5.76 -27.77 -2.02
N GLN A 142 6.47 -27.04 -2.87
CA GLN A 142 7.12 -25.77 -2.51
C GLN A 142 6.30 -24.60 -2.99
N GLU A 143 6.38 -23.51 -2.24
CA GLU A 143 5.83 -22.20 -2.59
C GLU A 143 6.92 -21.12 -2.56
N ILE A 144 6.65 -20.04 -3.28
CA ILE A 144 7.51 -18.86 -3.33
C ILE A 144 6.97 -17.85 -2.32
N PHE A 145 7.86 -17.26 -1.53
CA PHE A 145 7.53 -16.23 -0.55
C PHE A 145 8.37 -14.98 -0.74
N ILE A 146 7.80 -13.84 -0.36
CA ILE A 146 8.47 -12.54 -0.31
C ILE A 146 8.58 -12.14 1.15
N GLU A 147 9.79 -12.04 1.67
CA GLU A 147 10.05 -11.77 3.07
C GLU A 147 10.70 -10.41 3.30
N ALA A 148 10.23 -9.69 4.32
CA ALA A 148 10.79 -8.42 4.74
C ALA A 148 12.14 -8.61 5.44
N ILE A 149 13.13 -7.82 5.08
CA ILE A 149 14.39 -7.69 5.82
C ILE A 149 14.24 -6.48 6.76
N GLN A 150 13.99 -6.77 8.04
CA GLN A 150 13.73 -5.74 9.06
C GLN A 150 14.93 -4.84 9.34
N ASN A 151 16.13 -5.41 9.29
CA ASN A 151 17.36 -4.66 9.50
C ASN A 151 18.18 -4.60 8.21
N PRO A 152 18.14 -3.51 7.45
CA PRO A 152 18.87 -3.40 6.19
C PRO A 152 20.40 -3.35 6.36
N PHE A 153 20.91 -3.12 7.56
CA PHE A 153 22.34 -3.16 7.84
C PHE A 153 22.92 -4.59 7.89
N THR A 154 22.06 -5.60 7.93
CA THR A 154 22.49 -7.00 7.87
C THR A 154 22.81 -7.47 6.47
N VAL A 155 22.39 -6.73 5.45
CA VAL A 155 22.62 -7.05 4.04
C VAL A 155 23.88 -6.39 3.54
N TYR A 156 24.72 -7.17 2.90
CA TYR A 156 25.92 -6.75 2.19
C TYR A 156 25.71 -7.10 0.70
N PHE A 157 25.32 -6.09 -0.06
CA PHE A 157 25.00 -6.24 -1.46
C PHE A 157 26.20 -5.92 -2.33
N ASP A 158 26.27 -6.48 -3.55
CA ASP A 158 27.39 -6.33 -4.45
C ASP A 158 27.70 -4.84 -4.72
N PRO A 159 28.87 -4.34 -4.32
CA PRO A 159 29.25 -2.95 -4.57
C PRO A 159 29.49 -2.65 -6.07
N ASN A 160 29.71 -3.69 -6.89
CA ASN A 160 29.90 -3.55 -8.33
C ASN A 160 28.56 -3.52 -9.12
N SER A 161 27.42 -3.76 -8.44
CA SER A 161 26.12 -3.66 -9.08
C SER A 161 25.83 -2.20 -9.45
N GLU A 162 25.58 -1.94 -10.74
CA GLU A 162 25.26 -0.61 -11.29
C GLU A 162 23.75 -0.41 -11.44
N ALA A 163 22.99 -1.48 -11.63
CA ALA A 163 21.56 -1.43 -11.79
C ALA A 163 20.86 -0.93 -10.51
N VAL A 164 19.85 -0.10 -10.67
CA VAL A 164 19.09 0.46 -9.54
C VAL A 164 18.26 -0.62 -8.84
N ASP A 165 17.84 -1.64 -9.59
CA ASP A 165 17.04 -2.78 -9.11
C ASP A 165 17.91 -3.96 -8.63
N GLY A 166 19.24 -3.86 -8.77
CA GLY A 166 20.19 -4.91 -8.39
C GLY A 166 20.15 -6.16 -9.28
N SER A 167 19.57 -6.09 -10.49
CA SER A 167 19.46 -7.22 -11.43
C SER A 167 20.80 -7.76 -11.91
N ASP A 168 21.83 -6.92 -11.90
CA ASP A 168 23.21 -7.22 -12.33
C ASP A 168 24.10 -7.74 -11.19
N ALA A 169 23.60 -7.87 -9.98
CA ALA A 169 24.40 -8.32 -8.85
C ALA A 169 24.87 -9.78 -9.02
N ASP A 170 26.13 -10.02 -8.75
CA ASP A 170 26.72 -11.36 -8.77
C ASP A 170 26.86 -11.98 -7.39
N ARG A 171 26.81 -11.17 -6.31
CA ARG A 171 26.99 -11.63 -4.94
C ARG A 171 26.10 -10.87 -3.95
N CYS A 172 25.68 -11.57 -2.91
CA CYS A 172 24.98 -10.95 -1.78
C CYS A 172 25.23 -11.76 -0.52
N LEU A 173 25.42 -11.08 0.60
CA LEU A 173 25.61 -11.71 1.90
C LEU A 173 24.61 -11.11 2.90
N ILE A 174 23.86 -11.96 3.59
CA ILE A 174 22.95 -11.57 4.66
C ILE A 174 23.51 -12.11 5.96
N THR A 175 23.71 -11.27 6.97
CA THR A 175 24.27 -11.68 8.24
C THR A 175 23.25 -11.61 9.36
N THR A 176 23.30 -12.56 10.27
CA THR A 176 22.50 -12.56 11.49
C THR A 176 23.39 -12.84 12.68
N MET A 177 23.31 -12.01 13.72
CA MET A 177 23.98 -12.28 14.99
C MET A 177 23.06 -13.16 15.84
N MET A 178 23.58 -14.27 16.31
CA MET A 178 22.85 -15.23 17.13
C MET A 178 23.65 -15.57 18.38
N SER A 179 22.97 -15.70 19.53
CA SER A 179 23.68 -16.15 20.76
C SER A 179 24.16 -17.60 20.60
N LYS A 180 25.32 -17.89 21.11
CA LYS A 180 25.93 -19.25 21.07
C LYS A 180 25.01 -20.31 21.67
N ALA A 181 24.21 -19.95 22.69
CA ALA A 181 23.24 -20.86 23.28
C ALA A 181 22.15 -21.28 22.26
N LYS A 182 21.57 -20.30 21.53
CA LYS A 182 20.59 -20.57 20.51
C LYS A 182 21.21 -21.27 19.29
N PHE A 183 22.44 -20.94 18.95
CA PHE A 183 23.15 -21.62 17.86
C PHE A 183 23.33 -23.12 18.12
N ARG A 184 23.76 -23.52 19.33
CA ARG A 184 23.88 -24.94 19.73
C ARG A 184 22.54 -25.69 19.73
N GLU A 185 21.45 -24.98 20.03
CA GLU A 185 20.11 -25.58 20.01
C GLU A 185 19.67 -25.86 18.57
N LEU A 186 19.91 -24.94 17.64
CA LEU A 186 19.49 -25.05 16.24
C LEU A 186 20.45 -25.93 15.40
N TYR A 187 21.74 -25.90 15.72
CA TYR A 187 22.80 -26.59 14.99
C TYR A 187 23.67 -27.39 15.93
N PRO A 188 23.17 -28.50 16.53
CA PRO A 188 23.88 -29.26 17.57
C PRO A 188 25.16 -29.90 17.05
N ASP A 189 25.27 -30.17 15.75
CA ASP A 189 26.43 -30.83 15.13
C ASP A 189 27.49 -29.84 14.64
N SER A 190 27.26 -28.54 14.80
CA SER A 190 28.13 -27.47 14.29
C SER A 190 29.01 -26.85 15.39
N ASP A 191 30.20 -26.39 15.00
CA ASP A 191 31.17 -25.75 15.94
C ASP A 191 30.75 -24.30 16.20
N ASP A 192 30.47 -23.96 17.45
CA ASP A 192 30.12 -22.60 17.89
C ASP A 192 31.33 -21.68 18.09
N GLY A 193 32.50 -22.13 17.71
CA GLY A 193 33.75 -21.38 17.86
C GLY A 193 34.24 -21.25 19.30
N SER A 194 33.69 -22.00 20.25
CA SER A 194 34.14 -21.99 21.65
C SER A 194 35.52 -22.59 21.81
N SER A 195 35.91 -23.49 20.93
CA SER A 195 37.23 -24.13 20.87
C SER A 195 38.30 -23.23 20.22
N PHE A 196 37.89 -22.16 19.55
CA PHE A 196 38.77 -21.23 18.86
C PHE A 196 39.43 -20.28 19.86
N THR A 197 40.51 -20.69 20.43
CA THR A 197 41.40 -19.82 21.22
C THR A 197 41.96 -18.76 20.25
N GLN A 198 41.75 -17.50 20.59
CA GLN A 198 42.18 -16.29 19.87
C GLN A 198 43.71 -16.32 19.58
N ARG A 199 44.13 -17.07 18.57
CA ARG A 199 45.51 -17.23 18.11
C ARG A 199 45.69 -16.65 16.70
N GLY A 200 45.27 -15.44 16.49
CA GLY A 200 45.51 -14.81 15.20
C GLY A 200 45.31 -13.30 15.31
N THR A 201 46.37 -12.58 15.08
CA THR A 201 46.41 -11.13 14.91
C THR A 201 45.80 -10.73 13.58
N GLY A 202 44.50 -10.99 13.39
CA GLY A 202 43.76 -10.53 12.21
C GLY A 202 42.40 -10.01 12.63
N ASP A 203 42.15 -8.75 12.38
CA ASP A 203 40.92 -8.01 12.73
C ASP A 203 39.62 -8.62 12.21
N SER A 204 39.68 -9.49 11.20
CA SER A 204 38.49 -10.05 10.54
C SER A 204 37.75 -11.12 11.33
N GLN A 205 38.39 -11.79 12.29
CA GLN A 205 37.74 -12.84 13.08
C GLN A 205 36.92 -12.30 14.25
N SER A 206 37.29 -11.14 14.81
CA SER A 206 36.59 -10.50 15.92
C SER A 206 35.17 -10.01 15.50
N GLU A 207 34.95 -9.77 14.25
CA GLU A 207 33.64 -9.36 13.73
C GLU A 207 32.67 -10.54 13.60
N TRP A 208 33.16 -11.77 13.46
CA TRP A 208 32.35 -12.97 13.25
C TRP A 208 31.99 -13.70 14.53
N ILE A 209 32.87 -13.71 15.49
CA ILE A 209 32.70 -14.49 16.75
C ILE A 209 33.03 -13.58 17.92
N THR A 210 32.03 -13.33 18.77
CA THR A 210 32.21 -12.68 20.07
C THR A 210 32.19 -13.69 21.19
N LYS A 211 32.32 -13.25 22.44
CA LYS A 211 32.24 -14.16 23.60
C LYS A 211 30.86 -14.82 23.71
N GLU A 212 29.80 -14.09 23.38
CA GLU A 212 28.41 -14.49 23.62
C GLU A 212 27.68 -14.84 22.32
N ASP A 213 28.05 -14.22 21.19
CA ASP A 213 27.37 -14.32 19.93
C ASP A 213 28.26 -14.87 18.82
N ILE A 214 27.59 -15.47 17.81
CA ILE A 214 28.18 -15.92 16.56
C ILE A 214 27.43 -15.29 15.40
N ARG A 215 28.19 -14.88 14.38
CA ARG A 215 27.62 -14.40 13.13
C ARG A 215 27.39 -15.57 12.18
N ILE A 216 26.17 -15.73 11.74
CA ILE A 216 25.78 -16.63 10.67
C ILE A 216 25.58 -15.78 9.43
N ALA A 217 26.09 -16.23 8.30
CA ALA A 217 25.92 -15.54 7.03
C ALA A 217 25.28 -16.48 5.99
N GLU A 218 24.32 -15.95 5.28
CA GLU A 218 23.76 -16.55 4.07
C GLU A 218 24.46 -15.88 2.88
N TYR A 219 25.25 -16.64 2.17
CA TYR A 219 26.05 -16.16 1.05
C TYR A 219 25.50 -16.67 -0.28
N PHE A 220 25.04 -15.75 -1.09
CA PHE A 220 24.61 -15.99 -2.47
C PHE A 220 25.73 -15.54 -3.41
N TYR A 221 26.12 -16.40 -4.33
CA TYR A 221 27.15 -16.07 -5.31
C TYR A 221 26.89 -16.76 -6.64
N THR A 222 27.25 -16.07 -7.72
CA THR A 222 27.09 -16.53 -9.09
C THR A 222 28.31 -17.33 -9.52
N VAL A 223 28.04 -18.51 -10.10
CA VAL A 223 29.06 -19.33 -10.78
C VAL A 223 28.66 -19.41 -12.25
N ARG A 224 29.63 -19.24 -13.13
CA ARG A 224 29.46 -19.43 -14.57
C ARG A 224 29.96 -20.81 -14.97
N GLU A 225 29.05 -21.76 -15.12
CA GLU A 225 29.38 -23.12 -15.53
C GLU A 225 29.41 -23.23 -17.08
N PRO A 226 30.44 -23.85 -17.67
CA PRO A 226 30.48 -24.05 -19.11
C PRO A 226 29.32 -24.96 -19.52
N ALA A 227 28.52 -24.53 -20.49
CA ALA A 227 27.34 -25.27 -20.95
C ALA A 227 27.14 -25.06 -22.45
N LYS A 228 26.54 -26.05 -23.14
CA LYS A 228 26.19 -25.96 -24.54
C LYS A 228 24.76 -25.43 -24.69
N LEU A 229 24.62 -24.32 -25.41
CA LEU A 229 23.33 -23.82 -25.85
C LEU A 229 22.96 -24.49 -27.14
N VAL A 230 21.76 -25.06 -27.21
CA VAL A 230 21.26 -25.78 -28.40
C VAL A 230 19.97 -25.16 -28.89
N LYS A 231 19.76 -25.23 -30.19
CA LYS A 231 18.51 -24.90 -30.85
C LYS A 231 17.90 -26.15 -31.44
N LEU A 232 16.65 -26.46 -31.05
CA LEU A 232 15.93 -27.64 -31.50
C LEU A 232 15.11 -27.38 -32.76
N SER A 233 14.63 -28.49 -33.39
CA SER A 233 13.86 -28.47 -34.64
C SER A 233 12.48 -27.79 -34.52
N ASP A 234 11.94 -27.62 -33.32
CA ASP A 234 10.73 -26.86 -33.03
C ASP A 234 10.99 -25.34 -32.83
N GLY A 235 12.25 -24.90 -32.91
CA GLY A 235 12.66 -23.53 -32.68
C GLY A 235 12.99 -23.22 -31.21
N THR A 236 12.77 -24.14 -30.28
CA THR A 236 13.11 -23.99 -28.86
C THR A 236 14.61 -23.87 -28.67
N GLN A 237 15.06 -22.93 -27.83
CA GLN A 237 16.46 -22.73 -27.48
C GLN A 237 16.64 -22.97 -25.99
N GLY A 238 17.73 -23.63 -25.60
CA GLY A 238 18.01 -23.88 -24.19
C GLY A 238 19.37 -24.54 -23.99
N PHE A 239 19.78 -24.67 -22.73
CA PHE A 239 21.00 -25.39 -22.39
C PHE A 239 20.80 -26.90 -22.49
N MET A 240 21.80 -27.62 -22.96
CA MET A 240 21.81 -29.08 -23.06
C MET A 240 22.00 -29.69 -21.65
N ASP A 241 20.96 -29.68 -20.85
CA ASP A 241 20.88 -30.34 -19.55
C ASP A 241 20.14 -31.69 -19.66
N LYS A 242 19.89 -32.31 -18.52
CA LYS A 242 19.21 -33.62 -18.49
C LYS A 242 17.77 -33.51 -18.98
N ASP A 243 17.08 -32.45 -18.55
CA ASP A 243 15.66 -32.21 -18.88
C ASP A 243 15.48 -31.97 -20.38
N MET A 244 16.41 -31.23 -20.99
CA MET A 244 16.43 -31.00 -22.44
C MET A 244 16.64 -32.32 -23.21
N LYS A 245 17.53 -33.19 -22.72
CA LYS A 245 17.77 -34.51 -23.33
C LYS A 245 16.55 -35.42 -23.23
N ASP A 246 15.88 -35.44 -22.08
CA ASP A 246 14.68 -36.23 -21.85
C ASP A 246 13.52 -35.69 -22.72
N ARG A 247 13.38 -34.40 -22.84
CA ARG A 247 12.41 -33.74 -23.74
C ARG A 247 12.66 -34.09 -25.21
N MET A 248 13.92 -34.04 -25.66
CA MET A 248 14.29 -34.47 -27.02
C MET A 248 13.96 -35.93 -27.27
N ALA A 249 14.23 -36.80 -26.30
CA ALA A 249 13.96 -38.23 -26.40
C ALA A 249 12.45 -38.54 -26.51
N LEU A 250 11.63 -37.84 -25.72
CA LEU A 250 10.18 -37.99 -25.72
C LEU A 250 9.51 -37.43 -26.97
N SER A 251 9.98 -36.26 -27.46
CA SER A 251 9.35 -35.53 -28.55
C SER A 251 9.98 -35.79 -29.91
N GLY A 252 11.05 -36.59 -30.00
CA GLY A 252 11.78 -36.87 -31.26
C GLY A 252 12.45 -35.64 -31.89
N LEU A 253 12.70 -34.60 -31.10
CA LEU A 253 13.32 -33.37 -31.58
C LEU A 253 14.81 -33.54 -31.85
N THR A 254 15.33 -32.87 -32.87
CA THR A 254 16.74 -32.90 -33.24
C THR A 254 17.38 -31.53 -33.01
N VAL A 255 18.68 -31.54 -32.68
CA VAL A 255 19.47 -30.29 -32.57
C VAL A 255 19.76 -29.76 -33.97
N ILE A 256 19.35 -28.53 -34.24
CA ILE A 256 19.65 -27.83 -35.51
C ILE A 256 21.00 -27.08 -35.42
N ASP A 257 21.25 -26.44 -34.27
CA ASP A 257 22.42 -25.62 -34.04
C ASP A 257 22.90 -25.73 -32.62
N GLU A 258 24.22 -25.67 -32.39
CA GLU A 258 24.82 -25.67 -31.03
C GLU A 258 25.96 -24.67 -30.94
N ARG A 259 26.10 -24.05 -29.75
CA ARG A 259 27.25 -23.22 -29.42
C ARG A 259 27.68 -23.42 -27.99
N ASP A 260 28.98 -23.26 -27.75
CA ASP A 260 29.50 -23.19 -26.39
C ASP A 260 29.10 -21.87 -25.74
N SER A 261 28.64 -21.94 -24.51
CA SER A 261 28.15 -20.81 -23.71
C SER A 261 28.41 -21.08 -22.20
N TYR A 262 28.01 -20.17 -21.38
CA TYR A 262 28.08 -20.33 -19.92
C TYR A 262 26.70 -20.22 -19.35
N LYS A 263 26.33 -21.19 -18.47
CA LYS A 263 25.10 -21.15 -17.68
C LYS A 263 25.40 -20.42 -16.37
N LYS A 264 24.63 -19.36 -16.08
CA LYS A 264 24.70 -18.66 -14.80
C LYS A 264 23.95 -19.49 -13.77
N VAL A 265 24.64 -19.96 -12.74
CA VAL A 265 24.08 -20.73 -11.63
C VAL A 265 24.34 -19.95 -10.35
N ILE A 266 23.33 -19.79 -9.51
CA ILE A 266 23.46 -19.14 -8.23
C ILE A 266 23.55 -20.20 -7.14
N LYS A 267 24.59 -20.11 -6.33
CA LYS A 267 24.80 -20.99 -5.18
C LYS A 267 24.49 -20.24 -3.90
N TRP A 268 23.86 -20.93 -2.98
CA TRP A 268 23.59 -20.43 -1.66
C TRP A 268 24.29 -21.30 -0.61
N LYS A 269 24.98 -20.63 0.29
CA LYS A 269 25.61 -21.29 1.42
C LYS A 269 25.34 -20.53 2.69
N LYS A 270 24.96 -21.27 3.72
CA LYS A 270 24.82 -20.76 5.07
C LYS A 270 26.08 -21.15 5.85
N LEU A 271 26.80 -20.16 6.32
CA LEU A 271 28.14 -20.38 6.90
C LEU A 271 28.37 -19.53 8.13
N THR A 272 29.31 -20.00 8.93
CA THR A 272 29.95 -19.26 10.02
C THR A 272 31.35 -18.84 9.61
N ALA A 273 32.12 -18.26 10.55
CA ALA A 273 33.54 -17.99 10.31
C ALA A 273 34.40 -19.25 10.12
N ILE A 274 33.87 -20.43 10.48
CA ILE A 274 34.64 -21.66 10.63
C ILE A 274 34.18 -22.74 9.66
N GLU A 275 32.87 -22.86 9.47
CA GLU A 275 32.30 -23.97 8.71
C GLU A 275 31.09 -23.54 7.87
N ILE A 276 30.73 -24.38 6.91
CA ILE A 276 29.50 -24.27 6.13
C ILE A 276 28.45 -25.15 6.81
N ILE A 277 27.35 -24.54 7.26
CA ILE A 277 26.25 -25.23 7.94
C ILE A 277 25.35 -25.93 6.94
N GLU A 278 24.98 -25.21 5.87
CA GLU A 278 24.08 -25.68 4.82
C GLU A 278 24.55 -25.18 3.46
N GLU A 279 24.31 -25.97 2.43
CA GLU A 279 24.54 -25.56 1.05
C GLU A 279 23.40 -26.03 0.16
N ARG A 280 23.02 -25.18 -0.79
CA ARG A 280 21.99 -25.47 -1.81
C ARG A 280 22.30 -24.71 -3.08
N ASP A 281 21.88 -25.27 -4.21
CA ASP A 281 21.82 -24.52 -5.46
C ASP A 281 20.49 -23.75 -5.48
N TRP A 282 20.58 -22.43 -5.72
CA TRP A 282 19.39 -21.62 -5.87
C TRP A 282 18.76 -21.91 -7.24
N PRO A 283 17.45 -22.23 -7.32
CA PRO A 283 16.83 -22.59 -8.59
C PRO A 283 16.74 -21.42 -9.57
N GLY A 284 16.77 -20.17 -9.09
CA GLY A 284 16.67 -18.96 -9.88
C GLY A 284 17.98 -18.56 -10.57
N SER A 285 17.87 -17.71 -11.60
CA SER A 285 19.01 -17.10 -12.30
C SER A 285 19.38 -15.71 -11.77
N HIS A 286 18.65 -15.20 -10.78
CA HIS A 286 18.84 -13.91 -10.13
C HIS A 286 19.11 -14.09 -8.63
N ILE A 287 19.95 -13.21 -8.08
CA ILE A 287 20.12 -13.11 -6.61
C ILE A 287 18.74 -12.77 -5.98
N PRO A 288 18.26 -13.59 -5.02
CA PRO A 288 16.89 -13.42 -4.49
C PRO A 288 16.76 -12.29 -3.45
N VAL A 289 17.67 -11.34 -3.44
CA VAL A 289 17.65 -10.17 -2.55
C VAL A 289 17.50 -8.93 -3.42
N VAL A 290 16.44 -8.19 -3.19
CA VAL A 290 16.10 -7.04 -4.01
C VAL A 290 16.34 -5.76 -3.20
N PRO A 291 17.22 -4.86 -3.69
CA PRO A 291 17.43 -3.55 -3.09
C PRO A 291 16.34 -2.56 -3.50
N VAL A 292 16.00 -1.66 -2.59
CA VAL A 292 15.26 -0.44 -2.88
C VAL A 292 16.15 0.72 -2.50
N TYR A 293 16.55 1.50 -3.48
CA TYR A 293 17.38 2.67 -3.22
C TYR A 293 16.49 3.93 -3.15
N GLY A 294 16.87 4.83 -2.23
CA GLY A 294 16.41 6.20 -2.24
C GLY A 294 17.11 6.99 -3.35
N ARG A 295 17.71 8.12 -2.98
CA ARG A 295 18.53 8.91 -3.90
C ARG A 295 19.97 8.44 -3.86
N HIS A 296 20.64 8.50 -5.00
CA HIS A 296 22.07 8.24 -5.06
C HIS A 296 22.76 9.21 -6.03
N ILE A 297 24.01 9.52 -5.76
CA ILE A 297 24.91 10.27 -6.63
C ILE A 297 26.26 9.58 -6.66
N VAL A 298 26.91 9.59 -7.79
CA VAL A 298 28.27 9.09 -7.96
C VAL A 298 29.25 10.23 -7.85
N ILE A 299 30.16 10.15 -6.89
CA ILE A 299 31.21 11.15 -6.67
C ILE A 299 32.55 10.43 -6.76
N GLY A 300 33.29 10.69 -7.83
CA GLY A 300 34.46 9.88 -8.19
C GLY A 300 34.03 8.45 -8.42
N ASP A 301 34.64 7.50 -7.70
CA ASP A 301 34.38 6.05 -7.84
C ASP A 301 33.35 5.55 -6.80
N LYS A 302 32.77 6.45 -5.98
CA LYS A 302 31.90 6.06 -4.86
C LYS A 302 30.46 6.50 -5.11
N ARG A 303 29.55 5.55 -4.97
CA ARG A 303 28.10 5.81 -4.96
C ARG A 303 27.67 6.22 -3.57
N LYS A 304 27.27 7.48 -3.39
CA LYS A 304 26.63 7.96 -2.16
C LYS A 304 25.14 7.72 -2.23
N LYS A 305 24.60 7.04 -1.21
CA LYS A 305 23.18 6.71 -1.06
C LYS A 305 22.61 7.52 0.09
N PHE A 306 21.44 8.11 -0.08
CA PHE A 306 20.79 8.90 0.97
C PHE A 306 19.27 8.94 0.82
N GLY A 307 18.60 9.11 1.95
CA GLY A 307 17.17 9.34 2.03
C GLY A 307 16.82 10.84 2.06
N MET A 308 15.57 11.11 2.33
CA MET A 308 15.07 12.49 2.47
C MET A 308 15.64 13.23 3.67
N VAL A 309 15.98 12.51 4.75
CA VAL A 309 16.40 13.09 6.04
C VAL A 309 17.73 13.80 5.93
N ARG A 310 18.67 13.30 5.12
CA ARG A 310 20.05 13.76 5.04
C ARG A 310 20.17 15.28 4.88
N HIS A 311 19.50 15.84 3.90
CA HIS A 311 19.62 17.26 3.56
C HIS A 311 18.78 18.17 4.44
N ALA A 312 17.85 17.63 5.23
CA ALA A 312 16.97 18.40 6.10
C ALA A 312 17.46 18.49 7.56
N LYS A 313 18.55 17.77 7.92
CA LYS A 313 19.07 17.73 9.30
C LYS A 313 19.37 19.11 9.86
N ASP A 314 20.08 19.95 9.12
CA ASP A 314 20.53 21.24 9.61
C ASP A 314 19.37 22.22 9.75
N ALA A 315 18.42 22.20 8.81
CA ALA A 315 17.19 22.99 8.91
C ALA A 315 16.36 22.55 10.14
N GLN A 316 16.28 21.24 10.43
CA GLN A 316 15.59 20.73 11.60
C GLN A 316 16.29 21.14 12.91
N ARG A 317 17.65 21.12 12.96
CA ARG A 317 18.42 21.62 14.11
C ARG A 317 18.17 23.10 14.35
N MET A 318 18.19 23.91 13.30
CA MET A 318 17.88 25.32 13.38
C MET A 318 16.45 25.56 13.86
N TYR A 319 15.48 24.80 13.35
CA TYR A 319 14.10 24.89 13.80
C TYR A 319 13.96 24.62 15.29
N ASN A 320 14.56 23.55 15.80
CA ASN A 320 14.57 23.22 17.23
C ASN A 320 15.21 24.33 18.06
N PHE A 321 16.31 24.88 17.58
CA PHE A 321 17.00 25.98 18.26
C PHE A 321 16.12 27.24 18.36
N TRP A 322 15.51 27.67 17.28
CA TRP A 322 14.65 28.85 17.28
C TRP A 322 13.36 28.63 18.10
N GLN A 323 12.72 27.50 17.99
CA GLN A 323 11.54 27.19 18.81
C GLN A 323 11.86 27.14 20.30
N THR A 324 13.02 26.60 20.64
CA THR A 324 13.50 26.58 22.03
C THR A 324 13.79 28.01 22.50
N THR A 325 14.41 28.85 21.67
CA THR A 325 14.73 30.27 22.00
C THR A 325 13.45 31.10 22.19
N ILE A 326 12.44 30.89 21.33
CA ILE A 326 11.11 31.54 21.49
C ILE A 326 10.49 31.13 22.82
N THR A 327 10.45 29.85 23.10
CA THR A 327 9.87 29.29 24.36
C THR A 327 10.61 29.85 25.58
N GLU A 328 11.94 29.88 25.51
CA GLU A 328 12.78 30.42 26.56
C GLU A 328 12.55 31.93 26.76
N SER A 329 12.47 32.70 25.68
CA SER A 329 12.17 34.12 25.72
C SER A 329 10.85 34.40 26.42
N VAL A 330 9.80 33.59 26.15
CA VAL A 330 8.51 33.74 26.78
C VAL A 330 8.55 33.26 28.24
N ALA A 331 9.25 32.16 28.52
CA ALA A 331 9.34 31.60 29.87
C ALA A 331 10.16 32.47 30.82
N LEU A 332 11.25 33.07 30.30
CA LEU A 332 12.14 33.97 31.04
C LEU A 332 11.69 35.42 30.98
N ALA A 333 10.69 35.77 30.14
CA ALA A 333 10.14 37.12 30.12
C ALA A 333 9.77 37.51 31.56
N PRO A 334 10.42 38.55 32.12
CA PRO A 334 10.14 38.92 33.49
C PRO A 334 8.65 39.26 33.59
N LYS A 335 7.95 38.63 34.54
CA LYS A 335 6.63 39.13 34.91
C LYS A 335 6.74 40.64 35.03
N ALA A 336 5.86 41.38 34.39
CA ALA A 336 5.91 42.83 34.32
C ALA A 336 6.30 43.41 35.67
N LYS A 337 7.51 43.97 35.73
CA LYS A 337 8.03 44.58 37.00
C LYS A 337 7.35 45.90 37.20
N TRP A 338 7.10 46.22 38.43
CA TRP A 338 6.65 47.55 38.81
C TRP A 338 7.87 48.39 39.13
N LEU A 339 7.97 49.58 38.52
CA LEU A 339 8.93 50.60 38.87
C LEU A 339 8.23 51.57 39.81
N MET A 340 8.74 51.70 41.00
CA MET A 340 8.19 52.60 42.03
C MET A 340 9.33 53.25 42.77
N ALA A 341 9.06 54.42 43.38
CA ALA A 341 9.99 55.06 44.27
C ALA A 341 9.99 54.34 45.62
N GLU A 342 11.12 54.43 46.32
CA GLU A 342 11.29 53.83 47.64
C GLU A 342 10.19 54.32 48.62
N GLY A 343 9.52 53.42 49.34
CA GLY A 343 8.47 53.74 50.28
C GLY A 343 7.07 53.90 49.65
N GLN A 344 6.89 53.80 48.33
CA GLN A 344 5.54 53.86 47.74
C GLN A 344 4.68 52.62 48.03
N ASP A 345 5.29 51.51 48.38
CA ASP A 345 4.64 50.26 48.79
C ASP A 345 4.35 50.16 50.29
N GLU A 346 4.81 51.12 51.10
CA GLU A 346 4.68 51.14 52.56
C GLU A 346 3.23 50.95 53.00
N GLY A 347 2.97 49.91 53.80
CA GLY A 347 1.63 49.52 54.28
C GLY A 347 0.82 48.66 53.28
N HIS A 348 1.37 48.38 52.09
CA HIS A 348 0.74 47.56 51.06
C HIS A 348 1.73 46.53 50.42
N GLU A 349 2.82 46.23 51.12
CA GLU A 349 3.93 45.40 50.62
C GLU A 349 3.46 44.03 50.16
N THR A 350 2.51 43.41 50.90
CA THR A 350 1.95 42.12 50.57
C THR A 350 1.09 42.12 49.30
N GLU A 351 0.40 43.22 49.00
CA GLU A 351 -0.39 43.41 47.80
C GLU A 351 0.54 43.56 46.60
N TRP A 352 1.57 44.40 46.70
CA TRP A 352 2.55 44.65 45.68
C TRP A 352 3.42 43.43 45.39
N ALA A 353 3.87 42.68 46.41
CA ALA A 353 4.59 41.44 46.25
C ALA A 353 3.76 40.35 45.48
N ALA A 354 2.45 40.36 45.69
CA ALA A 354 1.54 39.43 45.05
C ALA A 354 0.90 39.94 43.76
N ALA A 355 1.18 41.21 43.33
CA ALA A 355 0.52 41.88 42.21
C ALA A 355 0.65 41.16 40.86
N ASN A 356 1.70 40.34 40.66
CA ASN A 356 1.93 39.53 39.45
C ASN A 356 1.38 38.11 39.57
N ILE A 357 0.84 37.72 40.74
CA ILE A 357 0.35 36.36 41.05
C ILE A 357 -1.15 36.36 41.25
N LYS A 358 -1.67 37.40 41.88
CA LYS A 358 -3.09 37.57 42.20
C LYS A 358 -3.67 38.76 41.46
N SER A 359 -4.92 38.64 41.03
CA SER A 359 -5.66 39.73 40.41
C SER A 359 -6.24 40.61 41.50
N PHE A 360 -5.74 41.81 41.69
CA PHE A 360 -6.29 42.79 42.58
C PHE A 360 -7.12 43.82 41.80
N PRO A 361 -8.33 44.19 42.23
CA PRO A 361 -9.13 45.21 41.56
C PRO A 361 -8.52 46.61 41.68
N LEU A 362 -7.72 46.84 42.75
CA LEU A 362 -7.05 48.10 43.05
C LEU A 362 -5.68 47.80 43.67
N LEU A 363 -4.64 48.47 43.21
CA LEU A 363 -3.32 48.54 43.84
C LEU A 363 -3.18 49.94 44.45
N ARG A 364 -3.03 50.01 45.76
CA ARG A 364 -2.86 51.25 46.49
C ARG A 364 -1.38 51.53 46.65
N TYR A 365 -1.00 52.84 46.61
CA TYR A 365 0.36 53.25 46.85
C TYR A 365 0.38 54.48 47.73
N LYS A 366 1.45 54.69 48.49
CA LYS A 366 1.68 55.86 49.29
C LYS A 366 2.35 56.95 48.46
N GLN A 367 1.84 58.15 48.45
CA GLN A 367 2.51 59.28 47.80
C GLN A 367 3.81 59.57 48.55
N THR A 368 4.91 59.50 47.88
CA THR A 368 6.25 59.85 48.39
C THR A 368 6.81 61.04 47.58
N ASP A 369 7.68 61.86 48.22
CA ASP A 369 8.32 62.99 47.59
C ASP A 369 9.81 62.67 47.32
N ILE A 370 10.32 62.99 46.13
CA ILE A 370 11.70 62.91 45.75
C ILE A 370 12.20 64.37 45.56
N ASP A 371 13.19 64.80 46.32
CA ASP A 371 13.78 66.14 46.26
C ASP A 371 12.73 67.27 46.34
N GLY A 372 11.65 67.07 47.09
CA GLY A 372 10.61 68.11 47.29
C GLY A 372 9.56 68.15 46.15
N ALA A 373 9.55 67.21 45.25
CA ALA A 373 8.52 67.04 44.25
C ALA A 373 7.81 65.65 44.41
N PRO A 374 6.48 65.53 44.18
CA PRO A 374 5.78 64.28 44.31
C PRO A 374 6.31 63.24 43.32
N ALA A 375 6.66 62.07 43.81
CA ALA A 375 7.12 60.97 42.99
C ALA A 375 6.03 60.53 42.00
N PRO A 376 6.39 60.12 40.78
CA PRO A 376 5.43 59.61 39.81
C PRO A 376 4.73 58.33 40.36
N ALA A 377 3.49 58.11 39.96
CA ALA A 377 2.78 56.90 40.30
C ALA A 377 3.54 55.65 39.84
N PRO A 378 3.46 54.51 40.57
CA PRO A 378 4.09 53.26 40.16
C PRO A 378 3.72 52.88 38.74
N GLN A 379 4.72 52.60 37.91
CA GLN A 379 4.58 52.28 36.51
C GLN A 379 4.86 50.78 36.29
N ARG A 380 4.03 50.14 35.49
CA ARG A 380 4.23 48.76 35.08
C ARG A 380 5.13 48.74 33.84
N LEU A 381 6.33 48.18 33.98
CA LEU A 381 7.21 47.95 32.84
C LEU A 381 6.62 46.79 32.03
N GLN A 382 6.27 47.05 30.80
CA GLN A 382 5.85 45.98 29.90
C GLN A 382 7.06 45.09 29.57
N PRO A 383 6.92 43.73 29.67
CA PRO A 383 7.97 42.84 29.18
C PRO A 383 8.16 43.06 27.70
N GLU A 384 9.39 43.04 27.26
CA GLU A 384 9.68 43.08 25.82
C GLU A 384 9.07 41.81 25.18
N PRO A 385 8.24 41.96 24.12
CA PRO A 385 7.74 40.84 23.39
C PRO A 385 8.91 40.10 22.73
N PRO A 386 8.78 38.76 22.47
CA PRO A 386 9.79 38.03 21.70
C PRO A 386 10.11 38.79 20.41
N PRO A 387 11.38 38.95 20.01
CA PRO A 387 11.72 39.67 18.81
C PRO A 387 10.98 39.12 17.61
N ALA A 388 10.20 39.94 16.91
CA ALA A 388 9.38 39.51 15.76
C ALA A 388 10.25 38.84 14.68
N GLY A 389 11.52 39.23 14.56
CA GLY A 389 12.48 38.60 13.66
C GLY A 389 12.77 37.13 13.97
N VAL A 390 12.76 36.72 15.27
CA VAL A 390 12.98 35.34 15.67
C VAL A 390 11.77 34.45 15.29
N ILE A 391 10.57 35.00 15.46
CA ILE A 391 9.34 34.31 15.07
C ILE A 391 9.29 34.13 13.54
N ALA A 392 9.63 35.18 12.79
CA ALA A 392 9.71 35.15 11.33
C ALA A 392 10.77 34.18 10.83
N ALA A 393 11.95 34.13 11.47
CA ALA A 393 13.00 33.16 11.15
C ALA A 393 12.55 31.71 11.40
N ALA A 394 11.91 31.44 12.53
CA ALA A 394 11.39 30.11 12.83
C ALA A 394 10.31 29.65 11.82
N SER A 395 9.46 30.59 11.37
CA SER A 395 8.47 30.33 10.32
C SER A 395 9.12 30.03 8.96
N GLY A 396 10.15 30.83 8.59
CA GLY A 396 10.93 30.65 7.35
C GLY A 396 11.61 29.27 7.31
N ILE A 397 12.27 28.86 8.39
CA ILE A 397 12.92 27.54 8.46
C ILE A 397 11.90 26.40 8.37
N ASN A 398 10.71 26.57 8.92
CA ASN A 398 9.66 25.56 8.75
C ASN A 398 9.29 25.36 7.27
N GLN A 399 9.26 26.45 6.50
CA GLN A 399 9.03 26.40 5.06
C GLN A 399 10.22 25.78 4.31
N ASP A 400 11.44 26.09 4.73
CA ASP A 400 12.65 25.50 4.18
C ASP A 400 12.68 23.98 4.38
N ILE A 401 12.31 23.47 5.58
CA ILE A 401 12.21 22.03 5.84
C ILE A 401 11.22 21.38 4.87
N ALA A 402 10.02 21.95 4.71
CA ALA A 402 9.02 21.43 3.80
C ALA A 402 9.52 21.39 2.34
N THR A 403 10.22 22.45 1.91
CA THR A 403 10.82 22.55 0.57
C THR A 403 11.92 21.51 0.36
N LEU A 404 12.84 21.36 1.35
CA LEU A 404 13.92 20.37 1.29
C LEU A 404 13.40 18.92 1.26
N MET A 405 12.30 18.66 1.96
CA MET A 405 11.63 17.36 1.96
C MET A 405 10.72 17.16 0.73
N GLY A 406 10.60 18.17 -0.14
CA GLY A 406 9.73 18.10 -1.31
C GLY A 406 8.26 17.91 -0.94
N ILE A 407 7.82 18.53 0.16
CA ILE A 407 6.46 18.38 0.67
C ILE A 407 5.77 19.73 0.66
N PHE A 408 4.55 19.72 0.22
CA PHE A 408 3.70 20.92 0.23
C PHE A 408 2.84 20.94 1.50
N ASP A 409 2.90 22.04 2.23
CA ASP A 409 2.01 22.33 3.35
C ASP A 409 0.87 23.25 2.87
N PRO A 410 -0.32 22.71 2.59
CA PRO A 410 -1.42 23.50 2.07
C PRO A 410 -1.90 24.59 3.04
N SER A 411 -1.59 24.46 4.33
CA SER A 411 -2.02 25.42 5.35
C SER A 411 -1.28 26.77 5.29
N GLN A 412 -0.13 26.83 4.62
CA GLN A 412 0.74 28.00 4.66
C GLN A 412 0.61 28.95 3.46
N GLN A 413 -0.01 28.57 2.35
CA GLN A 413 -0.05 29.37 1.12
C GLN A 413 -1.43 29.57 0.49
N LEU A 414 -2.50 29.16 1.13
CA LEU A 414 -3.83 29.26 0.54
C LEU A 414 -4.48 30.64 0.86
N PRO A 415 -4.55 31.59 -0.09
CA PRO A 415 -5.58 32.61 -0.04
C PRO A 415 -6.92 31.93 -0.09
N GLY A 416 -7.88 32.33 0.74
CA GLY A 416 -9.13 31.64 1.05
C GLY A 416 -10.10 31.29 -0.10
N ASN A 417 -9.64 31.22 -1.35
CA ASN A 417 -10.46 30.93 -2.53
C ASN A 417 -9.71 30.16 -3.63
N ILE A 418 -9.03 29.04 -3.28
CA ILE A 418 -8.45 28.18 -4.30
C ILE A 418 -9.46 27.10 -4.69
N SER A 419 -9.66 26.93 -6.00
CA SER A 419 -10.51 25.85 -6.53
C SER A 419 -9.85 24.49 -6.29
N GLY A 420 -10.66 23.43 -6.05
CA GLY A 420 -10.14 22.07 -5.87
C GLY A 420 -9.19 21.60 -7.00
N LYS A 421 -9.44 22.08 -8.24
CA LYS A 421 -8.57 21.80 -9.40
C LYS A 421 -7.16 22.42 -9.28
N ALA A 422 -7.03 23.61 -8.67
CA ALA A 422 -5.74 24.22 -8.44
C ALA A 422 -4.98 23.54 -7.28
N LEU A 423 -5.70 23.03 -6.28
CA LEU A 423 -5.13 22.24 -5.18
C LEU A 423 -4.57 20.91 -5.71
N ASN A 424 -5.33 20.20 -6.56
CA ASN A 424 -4.88 18.95 -7.19
C ASN A 424 -3.66 19.19 -8.10
N GLY A 425 -3.62 20.31 -8.84
CA GLY A 425 -2.46 20.67 -9.66
C GLY A 425 -1.20 20.94 -8.83
N GLN A 426 -1.33 21.55 -7.66
CA GLN A 426 -0.21 21.76 -6.74
C GLN A 426 0.25 20.44 -6.10
N GLN A 427 -0.67 19.56 -5.75
CA GLN A 427 -0.33 18.25 -5.20
C GLN A 427 0.41 17.38 -6.22
N GLN A 428 -0.01 17.40 -7.49
CA GLN A 428 0.72 16.74 -8.58
C GLN A 428 2.15 17.28 -8.75
N GLN A 429 2.37 18.58 -8.56
CA GLN A 429 3.70 19.17 -8.68
C GLN A 429 4.63 18.76 -7.53
N VAL A 430 4.09 18.53 -6.34
CA VAL A 430 4.81 17.99 -5.17
C VAL A 430 5.16 16.53 -5.33
N ASP A 431 4.22 15.75 -5.90
CA ASP A 431 4.43 14.34 -6.18
C ASP A 431 5.61 14.12 -7.12
N LEU A 432 5.86 15.05 -8.05
CA LEU A 432 7.03 15.03 -8.93
C LEU A 432 8.38 15.18 -8.20
N THR A 433 8.41 15.86 -7.06
CA THR A 433 9.68 16.11 -6.32
C THR A 433 10.20 14.82 -5.66
N ASN A 434 9.31 13.93 -5.27
CA ASN A 434 9.65 12.66 -4.62
C ASN A 434 9.41 11.44 -5.53
N PHE A 435 9.18 11.69 -6.82
CA PHE A 435 8.89 10.64 -7.81
C PHE A 435 10.02 9.62 -7.94
N ASP A 436 11.26 10.02 -7.76
CA ASP A 436 12.44 9.16 -7.80
C ASP A 436 12.37 7.99 -6.80
N PHE A 437 11.82 8.20 -5.60
CA PHE A 437 11.61 7.12 -4.63
C PHE A 437 10.59 6.09 -5.11
N TYR A 438 9.48 6.56 -5.69
CA TYR A 438 8.41 5.66 -6.21
C TYR A 438 8.88 4.90 -7.46
N ASP A 439 9.62 5.57 -8.34
CA ASP A 439 10.18 4.96 -9.54
C ASP A 439 11.18 3.86 -9.19
N ASN A 440 12.07 4.10 -8.23
CA ASN A 440 13.01 3.10 -7.75
C ASN A 440 12.31 1.91 -7.09
N LEU A 441 11.28 2.14 -6.27
CA LEU A 441 10.46 1.06 -5.70
C LEU A 441 9.80 0.24 -6.81
N THR A 442 9.24 0.90 -7.80
CA THR A 442 8.58 0.24 -8.93
C THR A 442 9.55 -0.66 -9.69
N LYS A 443 10.78 -0.19 -9.96
CA LYS A 443 11.83 -0.99 -10.59
C LYS A 443 12.21 -2.20 -9.74
N SER A 444 12.30 -2.02 -8.42
CA SER A 444 12.59 -3.12 -7.50
C SER A 444 11.46 -4.17 -7.46
N ILE A 445 10.19 -3.74 -7.51
CA ILE A 445 9.06 -4.68 -7.60
C ILE A 445 9.05 -5.38 -8.98
N ALA A 446 9.41 -4.68 -10.08
CA ALA A 446 9.58 -5.31 -11.39
C ALA A 446 10.64 -6.41 -11.35
N GLN A 447 11.78 -6.17 -10.69
CA GLN A 447 12.80 -7.18 -10.48
C GLN A 447 12.31 -8.37 -9.66
N THR A 448 11.49 -8.12 -8.64
CA THR A 448 10.82 -9.19 -7.88
C THR A 448 9.93 -10.03 -8.78
N GLY A 449 9.14 -9.39 -9.65
CA GLY A 449 8.35 -10.07 -10.66
C GLY A 449 9.20 -10.93 -11.61
N SER A 450 10.35 -10.41 -12.04
CA SER A 450 11.29 -11.16 -12.89
C SER A 450 11.89 -12.37 -12.17
N ILE A 451 12.21 -12.24 -10.87
CA ILE A 451 12.67 -13.37 -10.05
C ILE A 451 11.56 -14.42 -9.90
N ILE A 452 10.34 -14.00 -9.64
CA ILE A 452 9.18 -14.90 -9.51
C ILE A 452 8.91 -15.62 -10.84
N LEU A 453 8.92 -14.90 -11.96
CA LEU A 453 8.76 -15.50 -13.30
C LEU A 453 9.80 -16.57 -13.60
N ASP A 454 11.05 -16.32 -13.22
CA ASP A 454 12.13 -17.30 -13.39
C ASP A 454 11.96 -18.53 -12.45
N LEU A 455 11.37 -18.35 -11.28
CA LEU A 455 11.12 -19.43 -10.30
C LEU A 455 9.87 -20.25 -10.60
N ILE A 456 8.80 -19.66 -11.15
CA ILE A 456 7.52 -20.34 -11.39
C ILE A 456 7.72 -21.69 -12.13
N PRO A 457 8.38 -21.78 -13.29
CA PRO A 457 8.53 -23.04 -14.00
C PRO A 457 9.38 -24.09 -13.26
N LYS A 458 10.18 -23.68 -12.27
CA LYS A 458 11.11 -24.53 -11.52
C LYS A 458 10.54 -25.05 -10.20
N ILE A 459 9.64 -24.25 -9.59
CA ILE A 459 8.99 -24.57 -8.31
C ILE A 459 7.61 -25.19 -8.53
N TYR A 460 6.89 -24.72 -9.56
CA TYR A 460 5.56 -25.21 -9.91
C TYR A 460 5.63 -26.19 -11.10
N ASP A 461 6.48 -27.19 -10.99
CA ASP A 461 6.76 -28.19 -12.02
C ASP A 461 5.74 -29.34 -12.07
N SER A 462 4.97 -29.56 -11.02
CA SER A 462 3.98 -30.63 -10.86
C SER A 462 2.57 -30.19 -11.29
N GLN A 463 1.74 -31.17 -11.65
CA GLN A 463 0.30 -30.93 -11.85
C GLN A 463 -0.34 -30.61 -10.51
N ARG A 464 -0.88 -29.41 -10.36
CA ARG A 464 -1.61 -29.02 -9.15
C ARG A 464 -2.68 -27.98 -9.42
N VAL A 465 -3.63 -27.87 -8.49
CA VAL A 465 -4.62 -26.81 -8.49
C VAL A 465 -4.04 -25.60 -7.75
N MET A 466 -3.87 -24.52 -8.48
CA MET A 466 -3.40 -23.27 -7.91
C MET A 466 -4.56 -22.32 -7.69
N ARG A 467 -4.56 -21.67 -6.54
CA ARG A 467 -5.42 -20.53 -6.29
C ARG A 467 -4.76 -19.30 -6.92
N ILE A 468 -5.41 -18.74 -7.92
CA ILE A 468 -5.00 -17.49 -8.53
C ILE A 468 -5.91 -16.34 -8.08
N ILE A 469 -5.43 -15.13 -8.17
CA ILE A 469 -6.24 -13.95 -7.86
C ILE A 469 -6.41 -13.15 -9.13
N GLY A 470 -7.66 -13.03 -9.57
CA GLY A 470 -8.03 -12.30 -10.77
C GLY A 470 -7.71 -10.80 -10.68
N ALA A 471 -7.80 -10.08 -11.79
CA ALA A 471 -7.64 -8.63 -11.84
C ALA A 471 -8.68 -7.89 -10.98
N ASP A 472 -9.85 -8.52 -10.77
CA ASP A 472 -10.94 -8.06 -9.91
C ASP A 472 -10.73 -8.36 -8.41
N GLY A 473 -9.60 -8.99 -8.04
CA GLY A 473 -9.28 -9.38 -6.67
C GLY A 473 -10.03 -10.64 -6.19
N LYS A 474 -10.82 -11.29 -7.06
CA LYS A 474 -11.54 -12.53 -6.69
C LYS A 474 -10.63 -13.73 -6.85
N PRO A 475 -10.67 -14.67 -5.87
CA PRO A 475 -9.94 -15.93 -6.00
C PRO A 475 -10.60 -16.84 -7.04
N ASP A 476 -9.79 -17.43 -7.88
CA ASP A 476 -10.17 -18.48 -8.81
C ASP A 476 -9.23 -19.70 -8.64
N LEU A 477 -9.67 -20.88 -9.04
CA LEU A 477 -8.89 -22.11 -8.97
C LEU A 477 -8.56 -22.57 -10.39
N VAL A 478 -7.29 -22.65 -10.70
CA VAL A 478 -6.81 -23.08 -12.03
C VAL A 478 -5.90 -24.29 -11.89
N ASN A 479 -6.13 -25.30 -12.75
CA ASN A 479 -5.21 -26.42 -12.88
C ASN A 479 -4.03 -25.98 -13.76
N ILE A 480 -2.83 -26.08 -13.22
CA ILE A 480 -1.58 -25.85 -13.95
C ILE A 480 -0.95 -27.20 -14.32
N ASN A 481 -0.20 -27.21 -15.41
CA ASN A 481 0.53 -28.38 -15.93
C ASN A 481 -0.37 -29.65 -16.08
N GLU A 482 -1.66 -29.48 -16.45
CA GLU A 482 -2.60 -30.59 -16.60
C GLU A 482 -2.39 -31.29 -17.95
N PRO A 483 -2.03 -32.60 -17.98
CA PRO A 483 -1.92 -33.36 -19.23
C PRO A 483 -3.33 -33.62 -19.77
N LYS A 484 -3.66 -33.09 -20.93
CA LYS A 484 -4.91 -33.30 -21.64
C LYS A 484 -4.67 -34.07 -22.92
N GLN A 485 -5.41 -35.12 -23.13
CA GLN A 485 -5.38 -35.89 -24.38
C GLN A 485 -6.33 -35.27 -25.40
N ASP A 486 -5.82 -34.85 -26.54
CA ASP A 486 -6.63 -34.33 -27.63
C ASP A 486 -7.43 -35.46 -28.32
N ALA A 487 -8.47 -35.12 -29.06
CA ALA A 487 -9.31 -36.07 -29.80
C ALA A 487 -8.54 -36.99 -30.79
N GLN A 488 -7.30 -36.63 -31.07
CA GLN A 488 -6.36 -37.35 -31.93
C GLN A 488 -5.38 -38.25 -31.16
N GLY A 489 -5.47 -38.30 -29.81
CA GLY A 489 -4.61 -39.14 -28.98
C GLY A 489 -3.27 -38.51 -28.61
N VAL A 490 -3.04 -37.24 -28.98
CA VAL A 490 -1.82 -36.49 -28.63
C VAL A 490 -2.00 -35.90 -27.24
N TYR A 491 -1.00 -36.07 -26.36
CA TYR A 491 -0.96 -35.44 -25.05
C TYR A 491 -0.44 -34.04 -25.19
N THR A 492 -1.23 -33.07 -24.77
CA THR A 492 -0.81 -31.66 -24.64
C THR A 492 -0.97 -31.25 -23.17
N ILE A 493 0.01 -30.51 -22.65
CA ILE A 493 -0.06 -29.96 -21.27
C ILE A 493 -0.82 -28.64 -21.36
N MET A 494 -1.94 -28.56 -20.64
CA MET A 494 -2.68 -27.31 -20.51
C MET A 494 -2.01 -26.43 -19.46
N HIS A 495 -1.91 -25.12 -19.76
CA HIS A 495 -1.27 -24.15 -18.89
C HIS A 495 0.14 -24.59 -18.48
N ASP A 496 0.94 -25.00 -19.46
CA ASP A 496 2.34 -25.36 -19.27
C ASP A 496 3.13 -24.11 -18.90
N MET A 497 3.65 -24.09 -17.66
CA MET A 497 4.43 -22.96 -17.13
C MET A 497 5.86 -22.92 -17.68
N THR A 498 6.30 -23.97 -18.37
CA THR A 498 7.65 -24.08 -18.96
C THR A 498 7.73 -23.56 -20.39
N VAL A 499 6.58 -23.32 -21.04
CA VAL A 499 6.51 -22.92 -22.45
C VAL A 499 6.15 -21.44 -22.58
N GLY A 500 6.93 -20.71 -23.37
CA GLY A 500 6.75 -19.29 -23.62
C GLY A 500 7.72 -18.44 -22.82
N GLU A 501 8.02 -17.28 -23.35
CA GLU A 501 8.78 -16.23 -22.66
C GLU A 501 7.83 -15.11 -22.28
N TYR A 502 7.92 -14.69 -21.04
CA TYR A 502 7.08 -13.65 -20.46
C TYR A 502 7.96 -12.56 -19.85
N ASP A 503 7.48 -11.34 -19.89
CA ASP A 503 8.17 -10.18 -19.32
C ASP A 503 7.27 -9.48 -18.29
N VAL A 504 7.91 -8.82 -17.35
CA VAL A 504 7.24 -8.06 -16.31
C VAL A 504 7.11 -6.61 -16.74
N VAL A 505 5.89 -6.13 -16.76
CA VAL A 505 5.59 -4.72 -16.96
C VAL A 505 4.89 -4.20 -15.69
N MET A 506 5.38 -3.06 -15.20
CA MET A 506 4.74 -2.43 -14.05
C MET A 506 3.63 -1.51 -14.48
N ASP A 507 2.47 -1.65 -13.89
CA ASP A 507 1.41 -0.65 -14.00
C ASP A 507 1.71 0.48 -13.00
N THR A 508 2.46 1.46 -13.48
CA THR A 508 2.77 2.68 -12.73
C THR A 508 1.76 3.76 -13.09
N GLY A 509 0.66 3.77 -12.39
CA GLY A 509 -0.28 4.85 -12.54
C GLY A 509 -0.72 5.38 -11.18
N PRO A 510 -1.32 6.59 -11.12
CA PRO A 510 -2.00 7.02 -9.93
C PRO A 510 -2.88 5.88 -9.44
N GLY A 511 -2.93 5.69 -8.12
CA GLY A 511 -3.54 4.51 -7.51
C GLY A 511 -4.90 4.22 -8.11
N TYR A 512 -5.25 2.94 -8.17
CA TYR A 512 -6.48 2.44 -8.77
C TYR A 512 -7.73 3.27 -8.40
N ASN A 513 -7.78 3.77 -7.16
CA ASN A 513 -8.85 4.65 -6.69
C ASN A 513 -8.79 6.05 -7.32
N SER A 514 -7.61 6.64 -7.49
CA SER A 514 -7.47 7.96 -8.11
C SER A 514 -7.75 7.90 -9.61
N LYS A 515 -7.26 6.88 -10.32
CA LYS A 515 -7.59 6.63 -11.74
C LYS A 515 -9.08 6.39 -11.94
N ARG A 516 -9.72 5.63 -11.04
CA ARG A 516 -11.16 5.41 -11.08
C ARG A 516 -11.94 6.71 -10.88
N GLN A 517 -11.53 7.53 -9.90
CA GLN A 517 -12.18 8.82 -9.66
C GLN A 517 -11.99 9.78 -10.83
N GLU A 518 -10.78 9.90 -11.36
CA GLU A 518 -10.51 10.73 -12.55
C GLU A 518 -11.28 10.23 -13.79
N ALA A 519 -11.33 8.91 -14.00
CA ALA A 519 -12.11 8.30 -15.08
C ALA A 519 -13.59 8.56 -14.90
N VAL A 520 -14.13 8.43 -13.69
CA VAL A 520 -15.53 8.72 -13.38
C VAL A 520 -15.82 10.20 -13.58
N GLU A 521 -14.96 11.12 -13.12
CA GLU A 521 -15.14 12.57 -13.35
C GLU A 521 -15.11 12.90 -14.84
N ALA A 522 -14.14 12.37 -15.60
CA ALA A 522 -14.07 12.55 -17.04
C ALA A 522 -15.29 11.97 -17.76
N MET A 523 -15.75 10.78 -17.39
CA MET A 523 -16.93 10.14 -17.95
C MET A 523 -18.22 10.92 -17.61
N VAL A 524 -18.33 11.42 -16.37
CA VAL A 524 -19.46 12.27 -15.95
C VAL A 524 -19.47 13.60 -16.72
N ASP A 525 -18.31 14.19 -16.98
CA ASP A 525 -18.22 15.42 -17.78
C ASP A 525 -18.60 15.17 -19.25
N ILE A 526 -18.23 14.02 -19.81
CA ILE A 526 -18.66 13.59 -21.15
C ILE A 526 -20.18 13.38 -21.18
N LEU A 527 -20.78 12.76 -20.16
CA LEU A 527 -22.22 12.55 -20.04
C LEU A 527 -23.01 13.85 -19.93
N LYS A 528 -22.43 14.91 -19.37
CA LYS A 528 -23.07 16.24 -19.35
C LYS A 528 -23.20 16.84 -20.76
N ILE A 529 -22.28 16.46 -21.67
CA ILE A 529 -22.26 16.92 -23.06
C ILE A 529 -23.20 16.06 -23.91
N ASP A 530 -23.20 14.75 -23.73
CA ASP A 530 -24.04 13.80 -24.46
C ASP A 530 -24.66 12.75 -23.51
N PRO A 531 -25.91 12.99 -23.04
CA PRO A 531 -26.60 12.08 -22.13
C PRO A 531 -26.94 10.70 -22.74
N ASP A 532 -26.99 10.59 -24.08
CA ASP A 532 -27.35 9.33 -24.77
C ASP A 532 -26.21 8.29 -24.63
N LEU A 533 -24.99 8.72 -24.35
CA LEU A 533 -23.87 7.83 -24.02
C LEU A 533 -24.12 6.97 -22.76
N MET A 534 -25.00 7.39 -21.86
CA MET A 534 -25.39 6.59 -20.69
C MET A 534 -26.03 5.25 -21.07
N GLN A 535 -26.73 5.19 -22.20
CA GLN A 535 -27.30 3.93 -22.68
C GLN A 535 -26.29 3.03 -23.36
N GLN A 536 -25.18 3.59 -23.87
CA GLN A 536 -24.16 2.85 -24.62
C GLN A 536 -22.97 2.42 -23.74
N ALA A 537 -22.59 3.22 -22.75
CA ALA A 537 -21.39 3.03 -21.95
C ALA A 537 -21.66 3.17 -20.43
N GLY A 538 -22.92 3.20 -20.00
CA GLY A 538 -23.26 3.35 -18.58
C GLY A 538 -22.72 2.23 -17.69
N ASP A 539 -22.64 1.01 -18.21
CA ASP A 539 -22.05 -0.13 -17.51
C ASP A 539 -20.55 0.09 -17.18
N LEU A 540 -19.78 0.68 -18.08
CA LEU A 540 -18.37 1.00 -17.86
C LEU A 540 -18.19 2.09 -16.80
N ILE A 541 -19.11 3.06 -16.74
CA ILE A 541 -19.07 4.13 -15.76
C ILE A 541 -19.31 3.58 -14.36
N PHE A 542 -20.37 2.76 -14.19
CA PHE A 542 -20.68 2.16 -12.89
C PHE A 542 -19.65 1.15 -12.43
N ARG A 543 -18.98 0.41 -13.35
CA ARG A 543 -17.84 -0.45 -13.00
C ARG A 543 -16.64 0.33 -12.44
N ASN A 544 -16.49 1.59 -12.82
CA ASN A 544 -15.45 2.46 -12.31
C ASN A 544 -15.85 3.23 -11.04
N MET A 545 -17.12 3.18 -10.63
CA MET A 545 -17.56 3.80 -9.37
C MET A 545 -17.28 2.89 -8.16
N ASP A 546 -16.90 3.50 -7.04
CA ASP A 546 -16.54 2.78 -5.81
C ASP A 546 -17.60 3.03 -4.72
N PHE A 547 -18.80 2.47 -4.91
CA PHE A 547 -19.82 2.44 -3.87
C PHE A 547 -20.53 1.08 -3.83
N PRO A 548 -21.07 0.67 -2.67
CA PRO A 548 -21.73 -0.62 -2.53
C PRO A 548 -22.89 -0.77 -3.50
N GLY A 549 -22.80 -1.75 -4.40
CA GLY A 549 -23.82 -2.03 -5.42
C GLY A 549 -23.53 -1.46 -6.82
N ALA A 550 -22.42 -0.76 -7.03
CA ALA A 550 -22.02 -0.25 -8.35
C ALA A 550 -21.90 -1.37 -9.38
N ASP A 551 -21.28 -2.49 -9.00
CA ASP A 551 -21.13 -3.68 -9.85
C ASP A 551 -22.48 -4.28 -10.24
N ILE A 552 -23.46 -4.32 -9.33
CA ILE A 552 -24.80 -4.85 -9.61
C ILE A 552 -25.52 -3.96 -10.63
N ILE A 553 -25.31 -2.65 -10.54
CA ILE A 553 -25.91 -1.69 -11.50
C ILE A 553 -25.21 -1.83 -12.85
N ALA A 554 -23.87 -1.94 -12.87
CA ALA A 554 -23.09 -2.16 -14.08
C ALA A 554 -23.53 -3.44 -14.81
N ASP A 555 -23.68 -4.55 -14.10
CA ASP A 555 -24.12 -5.83 -14.67
C ASP A 555 -25.55 -5.75 -15.24
N ARG A 556 -26.45 -5.02 -14.57
CA ARG A 556 -27.81 -4.79 -15.10
C ARG A 556 -27.81 -3.93 -16.36
N LEU A 557 -26.96 -2.90 -16.40
CA LEU A 557 -26.82 -2.05 -17.58
C LEU A 557 -26.15 -2.81 -18.73
N ALA A 558 -25.10 -3.58 -18.46
CA ALA A 558 -24.45 -4.45 -19.43
C ALA A 558 -25.42 -5.49 -20.01
N ALA A 559 -26.28 -6.08 -19.18
CA ALA A 559 -27.31 -7.00 -19.62
C ALA A 559 -28.39 -6.32 -20.51
N ALA A 560 -28.66 -5.04 -20.30
CA ALA A 560 -29.59 -4.25 -21.08
C ALA A 560 -28.99 -3.64 -22.35
N ASN A 561 -27.64 -3.55 -22.40
CA ASN A 561 -26.90 -2.92 -23.50
C ASN A 561 -26.51 -3.95 -24.57
N PRO A 562 -27.02 -3.87 -25.79
CA PRO A 562 -26.66 -4.78 -26.87
C PRO A 562 -25.18 -4.70 -27.28
N MET A 563 -24.54 -3.54 -27.07
CA MET A 563 -23.12 -3.31 -27.39
C MET A 563 -22.19 -3.98 -26.40
N ALA A 564 -22.54 -4.01 -25.12
CA ALA A 564 -21.76 -4.67 -24.07
C ALA A 564 -21.68 -6.20 -24.20
N GLN A 565 -22.55 -6.79 -25.03
CA GLN A 565 -22.60 -8.22 -25.31
C GLN A 565 -21.73 -8.64 -26.51
N ILE A 566 -21.03 -7.69 -27.12
CA ILE A 566 -20.13 -7.98 -28.26
C ILE A 566 -18.77 -8.42 -27.71
N ASP A 567 -18.33 -9.60 -28.11
CA ASP A 567 -17.00 -10.09 -27.76
C ASP A 567 -15.94 -9.39 -28.66
N GLU A 568 -15.25 -8.41 -28.11
CA GLU A 568 -14.22 -7.62 -28.81
C GLU A 568 -13.02 -8.49 -29.26
N LYS A 569 -12.83 -9.68 -28.67
CA LYS A 569 -11.75 -10.61 -28.99
C LYS A 569 -12.09 -11.60 -30.14
N SER A 570 -13.29 -11.52 -30.70
CA SER A 570 -13.72 -12.41 -31.79
C SER A 570 -13.20 -11.91 -33.15
N PRO A 571 -12.69 -12.81 -34.02
CA PRO A 571 -12.21 -12.44 -35.35
C PRO A 571 -13.32 -12.00 -36.33
N VAL A 572 -14.57 -11.94 -35.90
CA VAL A 572 -15.73 -11.56 -36.69
C VAL A 572 -16.06 -10.07 -36.47
N PRO A 573 -16.25 -9.27 -37.53
CA PRO A 573 -16.56 -7.84 -37.37
C PRO A 573 -17.81 -7.60 -36.50
N PRO A 574 -17.81 -6.55 -35.65
CA PRO A 574 -18.87 -6.27 -34.68
C PRO A 574 -20.27 -6.21 -35.28
N GLN A 575 -20.42 -5.68 -36.50
CA GLN A 575 -21.69 -5.59 -37.23
C GLN A 575 -22.25 -6.98 -37.57
N VAL A 576 -21.40 -7.94 -37.92
CA VAL A 576 -21.80 -9.31 -38.24
C VAL A 576 -22.17 -10.09 -36.97
N GLN A 577 -21.49 -9.83 -35.86
CA GLN A 577 -21.84 -10.39 -34.54
C GLN A 577 -23.20 -9.89 -34.06
N MET A 578 -23.50 -8.61 -34.23
CA MET A 578 -24.80 -8.04 -33.94
C MET A 578 -25.93 -8.71 -34.76
N GLN A 579 -25.71 -8.89 -36.06
CA GLN A 579 -26.70 -9.57 -36.92
C GLN A 579 -26.89 -11.03 -36.55
N LEU A 580 -25.81 -11.74 -36.18
CA LEU A 580 -25.89 -13.12 -35.74
C LEU A 580 -26.63 -13.27 -34.39
N LYS A 581 -26.36 -12.40 -33.41
CA LYS A 581 -27.07 -12.41 -32.12
C LYS A 581 -28.54 -11.95 -32.27
N ALA A 582 -28.80 -10.95 -33.09
CA ALA A 582 -30.17 -10.53 -33.39
C ALA A 582 -30.99 -11.65 -34.08
N ASN A 583 -30.38 -12.36 -35.03
CA ASN A 583 -30.97 -13.53 -35.66
C ASN A 583 -31.20 -14.70 -34.70
N GLN A 584 -30.23 -14.96 -33.79
CA GLN A 584 -30.36 -15.98 -32.73
C GLN A 584 -31.49 -15.62 -31.75
N ALA A 585 -31.57 -14.36 -31.29
CA ALA A 585 -32.66 -13.91 -30.43
C ALA A 585 -34.03 -13.98 -31.11
N GLN A 586 -34.09 -13.70 -32.41
CA GLN A 586 -35.30 -13.84 -33.20
C GLN A 586 -35.71 -15.30 -33.39
N MET A 587 -34.72 -16.21 -33.60
CA MET A 587 -34.95 -17.65 -33.64
C MET A 587 -35.46 -18.19 -32.31
N GLN A 588 -34.87 -17.75 -31.17
CA GLN A 588 -35.33 -18.15 -29.82
C GLN A 588 -36.73 -17.67 -29.53
N LYS A 589 -37.08 -16.41 -29.89
CA LYS A 589 -38.48 -15.91 -29.80
C LYS A 589 -39.43 -16.70 -30.67
N MET A 590 -39.02 -17.05 -31.88
CA MET A 590 -39.82 -17.88 -32.78
C MET A 590 -40.02 -19.31 -32.23
N GLN A 591 -38.98 -19.90 -31.66
CA GLN A 591 -39.07 -21.19 -30.97
C GLN A 591 -40.01 -21.15 -29.75
N GLN A 592 -39.91 -20.10 -28.92
CA GLN A 592 -40.82 -19.92 -27.78
C GLN A 592 -42.29 -19.74 -28.26
N THR A 593 -42.48 -18.99 -29.34
CA THR A 593 -43.82 -18.83 -29.93
C THR A 593 -44.35 -20.14 -30.50
N ILE A 594 -43.51 -20.92 -31.15
CA ILE A 594 -43.88 -22.26 -31.63
C ILE A 594 -44.24 -23.19 -30.48
N GLN A 595 -43.45 -23.18 -29.38
CA GLN A 595 -43.78 -23.96 -28.17
C GLN A 595 -45.08 -23.52 -27.52
N GLN A 596 -45.33 -22.19 -27.43
CA GLN A 596 -46.61 -21.67 -26.95
C GLN A 596 -47.78 -22.05 -27.84
N MET A 597 -47.60 -21.99 -29.16
CA MET A 597 -48.64 -22.48 -30.12
C MET A 597 -48.85 -23.99 -29.98
N GLN A 598 -47.82 -24.78 -29.85
CA GLN A 598 -47.95 -26.23 -29.62
C GLN A 598 -48.67 -26.54 -28.29
N GLN A 599 -48.39 -25.79 -27.21
CA GLN A 599 -49.12 -25.88 -25.95
C GLN A 599 -50.60 -25.46 -26.10
N MET A 600 -50.89 -24.40 -26.85
CA MET A 600 -52.27 -23.98 -27.13
C MET A 600 -53.03 -24.97 -28.00
N ILE A 601 -52.35 -25.60 -28.96
CA ILE A 601 -52.97 -26.67 -29.79
C ILE A 601 -53.26 -27.91 -28.93
N LYS A 602 -52.33 -28.28 -28.05
CA LYS A 602 -52.52 -29.38 -27.08
C LYS A 602 -53.69 -29.09 -26.13
N MET A 603 -53.75 -27.88 -25.56
CA MET A 603 -54.88 -27.46 -24.72
C MET A 603 -56.19 -27.38 -25.43
N ARG A 604 -56.24 -27.06 -26.74
CA ARG A 604 -57.48 -27.13 -27.54
C ARG A 604 -57.91 -28.55 -27.81
N GLN A 605 -57.02 -29.48 -28.08
CA GLN A 605 -57.32 -30.91 -28.23
C GLN A 605 -57.83 -31.52 -26.93
N ASP A 606 -57.22 -31.18 -25.78
CA ASP A 606 -57.67 -31.61 -24.47
C ASP A 606 -59.04 -30.98 -24.09
N THR A 607 -59.31 -29.76 -24.57
CA THR A 607 -60.58 -29.05 -24.29
C THR A 607 -61.73 -29.62 -25.08
N GLU A 608 -61.52 -30.19 -26.25
CA GLU A 608 -62.59 -30.89 -27.00
C GLU A 608 -62.92 -32.26 -26.41
N GLN A 609 -61.94 -33.01 -25.91
CA GLN A 609 -62.20 -34.23 -25.16
C GLN A 609 -62.86 -34.00 -23.81
N VAL A 610 -62.48 -32.90 -23.09
CA VAL A 610 -63.12 -32.48 -21.83
C VAL A 610 -64.54 -31.96 -22.01
N LYS A 611 -64.91 -31.40 -23.19
CA LYS A 611 -66.26 -30.99 -23.45
C LYS A 611 -67.24 -32.13 -23.61
N GLN A 612 -66.83 -33.29 -24.15
CA GLN A 612 -67.64 -34.51 -24.23
C GLN A 612 -67.83 -35.16 -22.86
N ASP A 613 -66.83 -35.12 -21.99
CA ASP A 613 -66.95 -35.63 -20.63
C ASP A 613 -67.70 -34.68 -19.66
N ALA A 614 -67.68 -33.39 -19.94
CA ALA A 614 -68.34 -32.35 -19.11
C ALA A 614 -69.85 -32.29 -19.29
N GLU A 615 -70.38 -32.69 -20.45
CA GLU A 615 -71.85 -32.78 -20.62
C GLU A 615 -72.46 -33.93 -19.83
N THR A 616 -71.77 -35.03 -19.65
CA THR A 616 -72.20 -36.16 -18.82
C THR A 616 -72.08 -35.91 -17.31
N LYS A 617 -71.16 -35.05 -16.85
CA LYS A 617 -71.00 -34.66 -15.45
C LYS A 617 -71.82 -33.45 -14.97
N ARG A 618 -72.33 -32.62 -15.91
CA ARG A 618 -73.17 -31.47 -15.57
C ARG A 618 -74.57 -31.81 -15.04
N VAL A 619 -75.06 -33.01 -15.26
CA VAL A 619 -76.33 -33.46 -14.70
C VAL A 619 -76.20 -33.87 -13.24
N LEU A 620 -75.02 -34.33 -12.77
CA LEU A 620 -74.80 -34.81 -11.41
C LEU A 620 -74.39 -33.73 -10.39
N ILE A 621 -73.87 -32.57 -10.86
CA ILE A 621 -73.31 -31.56 -9.97
C ILE A 621 -74.33 -30.43 -9.63
N LYS A 622 -75.45 -30.37 -10.29
CA LYS A 622 -76.50 -29.36 -9.98
C LYS A 622 -77.20 -29.55 -8.65
N GLU A 623 -77.14 -30.68 -8.03
CA GLU A 623 -77.80 -30.94 -6.76
C GLU A 623 -76.92 -30.77 -5.52
N THR A 624 -75.57 -30.90 -5.67
CA THR A 624 -74.63 -30.80 -4.57
C THR A 624 -74.10 -29.34 -4.31
N ASN A 625 -74.19 -28.45 -5.28
CA ASN A 625 -73.66 -27.10 -5.11
C ASN A 625 -74.58 -26.06 -4.42
N ARG A 626 -75.82 -26.40 -4.15
CA ARG A 626 -76.74 -25.51 -3.42
C ARG A 626 -76.49 -25.46 -1.90
N ALA A 627 -75.90 -26.50 -1.35
CA ALA A 627 -75.56 -26.54 0.09
C ALA A 627 -74.21 -25.87 0.40
N HIS A 628 -73.23 -25.93 -0.53
CA HIS A 628 -71.89 -25.42 -0.32
C HIS A 628 -71.76 -23.87 -0.54
N ASP A 629 -72.67 -23.29 -1.32
CA ASP A 629 -72.65 -21.86 -1.64
C ASP A 629 -73.13 -20.96 -0.45
N LEU A 630 -73.82 -21.57 0.53
CA LEU A 630 -74.25 -20.86 1.76
C LEU A 630 -73.14 -20.81 2.82
N GLU A 631 -72.29 -21.87 2.90
CA GLU A 631 -71.17 -21.87 3.83
C GLU A 631 -70.01 -20.98 3.43
N LEU A 632 -69.76 -20.89 2.13
CA LEU A 632 -68.68 -20.00 1.60
C LEU A 632 -68.98 -18.50 1.78
N ARG A 633 -70.23 -18.10 1.64
CA ARG A 633 -70.61 -16.68 1.86
C ARG A 633 -70.48 -16.21 3.30
N ASP A 634 -70.62 -17.13 4.25
CA ASP A 634 -70.42 -16.80 5.67
C ASP A 634 -68.95 -16.81 6.07
N ALA A 635 -68.08 -17.57 5.42
CA ALA A 635 -66.63 -17.55 5.63
C ALA A 635 -65.97 -16.32 4.99
N GLU A 636 -66.40 -15.89 3.80
CA GLU A 636 -65.90 -14.64 3.18
C GLU A 636 -66.28 -13.39 3.96
N ARG A 637 -67.46 -13.35 4.58
CA ARG A 637 -67.87 -12.23 5.43
C ARG A 637 -67.04 -12.13 6.72
N ARG A 638 -66.60 -13.25 7.25
CA ARG A 638 -65.70 -13.25 8.44
C ARG A 638 -64.27 -12.85 8.09
N HIS A 639 -63.74 -13.28 6.94
CA HIS A 639 -62.43 -12.91 6.48
C HIS A 639 -62.30 -11.43 6.09
N ASP A 640 -63.33 -10.87 5.44
CA ASP A 640 -63.36 -9.45 5.06
C ASP A 640 -63.46 -8.50 6.26
N THR A 641 -64.07 -8.96 7.38
CA THR A 641 -64.13 -8.20 8.63
C THR A 641 -62.82 -8.23 9.38
N GLU A 642 -62.09 -9.35 9.36
CA GLU A 642 -60.78 -9.47 10.00
C GLU A 642 -59.69 -8.68 9.22
N MET A 643 -59.74 -8.68 7.90
CA MET A 643 -58.79 -7.91 7.06
C MET A 643 -58.99 -6.40 7.25
N ARG A 644 -60.24 -5.94 7.35
CA ARG A 644 -60.52 -4.49 7.56
C ARG A 644 -60.12 -4.01 8.96
N THR A 645 -60.16 -4.85 9.99
CA THR A 645 -59.73 -4.47 11.34
C THR A 645 -58.21 -4.49 11.48
N SER A 646 -57.50 -5.37 10.73
CA SER A 646 -56.03 -5.43 10.80
C SER A 646 -55.39 -4.28 10.01
N THR A 647 -55.91 -3.89 8.84
CA THR A 647 -55.42 -2.74 8.04
C THR A 647 -55.63 -1.41 8.73
N THR A 648 -56.77 -1.19 9.41
CA THR A 648 -57.00 0.03 10.18
C THR A 648 -56.14 0.17 11.44
N ALA A 649 -55.75 -0.94 12.06
CA ALA A 649 -54.83 -0.95 13.18
C ALA A 649 -53.37 -0.64 12.75
N HIS A 650 -52.99 -1.15 11.58
CA HIS A 650 -51.63 -0.92 11.05
C HIS A 650 -51.46 0.52 10.58
N ASP A 651 -52.49 1.09 9.90
CA ASP A 651 -52.45 2.46 9.41
C ASP A 651 -52.48 3.50 10.53
N THR A 652 -53.12 3.19 11.68
CA THR A 652 -53.13 4.07 12.86
C THR A 652 -51.77 4.06 13.56
N VAL A 653 -51.07 2.92 13.64
CA VAL A 653 -49.76 2.83 14.24
C VAL A 653 -48.70 3.55 13.38
N LEU A 654 -48.77 3.41 12.06
CA LEU A 654 -47.86 4.14 11.14
C LEU A 654 -48.06 5.66 11.23
N LYS A 655 -49.30 6.12 11.24
CA LYS A 655 -49.62 7.57 11.34
C LYS A 655 -49.18 8.18 12.68
N THR A 656 -49.26 7.44 13.79
CA THR A 656 -48.79 7.92 15.08
C THR A 656 -47.28 7.93 15.18
N GLN A 657 -46.56 6.94 14.55
CA GLN A 657 -45.12 6.96 14.53
C GLN A 657 -44.54 8.10 13.66
N THR A 658 -45.09 8.31 12.45
CA THR A 658 -44.65 9.43 11.59
C THR A 658 -45.00 10.79 12.23
N GLN A 659 -46.06 10.91 12.96
CA GLN A 659 -46.42 12.16 13.64
C GLN A 659 -45.49 12.48 14.79
N MET A 660 -45.05 11.46 15.58
CA MET A 660 -44.05 11.63 16.60
C MET A 660 -42.65 11.96 16.08
N GLU A 661 -42.26 11.40 14.94
CA GLU A 661 -40.96 11.76 14.31
C GLU A 661 -40.97 13.19 13.72
N ILE A 662 -42.08 13.63 13.15
CA ILE A 662 -42.25 15.01 12.69
C ILE A 662 -42.23 16.01 13.85
N GLU A 663 -42.87 15.69 14.98
CA GLU A 663 -42.78 16.54 16.16
C GLU A 663 -41.40 16.59 16.79
N ARG A 664 -40.68 15.47 16.78
CA ARG A 664 -39.28 15.41 17.24
C ARG A 664 -38.35 16.25 16.36
N MET A 665 -38.48 16.15 15.04
CA MET A 665 -37.73 17.00 14.12
C MET A 665 -38.06 18.49 14.25
N LYS A 666 -39.35 18.84 14.49
CA LYS A 666 -39.72 20.22 14.75
C LYS A 666 -39.12 20.77 16.04
N ALA A 667 -39.04 19.95 17.07
CA ALA A 667 -38.42 20.32 18.36
C ALA A 667 -36.92 20.52 18.22
N ASP A 668 -36.21 19.64 17.42
CA ASP A 668 -34.79 19.75 17.16
C ASP A 668 -34.46 20.99 16.32
N VAL A 669 -35.29 21.31 15.34
CA VAL A 669 -35.14 22.54 14.51
C VAL A 669 -35.39 23.79 15.36
N ALA A 670 -36.36 23.77 16.27
CA ALA A 670 -36.60 24.89 17.17
C ALA A 670 -35.44 25.09 18.15
N LEU A 671 -34.83 24.00 18.61
CA LEU A 671 -33.66 24.05 19.49
C LEU A 671 -32.41 24.60 18.75
N MET A 672 -32.27 24.25 17.49
CA MET A 672 -31.19 24.78 16.62
C MET A 672 -31.39 26.28 16.33
N LEU A 673 -32.60 26.71 16.05
CA LEU A 673 -32.91 28.14 15.87
C LEU A 673 -32.68 28.96 17.13
N ALA A 674 -33.10 28.44 18.31
CA ALA A 674 -32.82 29.08 19.58
C ALA A 674 -31.33 29.19 19.95
N ARG A 675 -30.50 28.24 19.46
CA ARG A 675 -29.02 28.32 19.57
C ARG A 675 -28.41 29.35 18.61
N LEU A 676 -28.96 29.48 17.42
CA LEU A 676 -28.55 30.51 16.45
C LEU A 676 -28.91 31.92 16.92
N ASP A 677 -30.11 32.10 17.50
CA ASP A 677 -30.53 33.38 18.06
C ASP A 677 -29.65 33.79 19.27
N LYS A 678 -29.26 32.83 20.10
CA LYS A 678 -28.33 33.08 21.22
C LYS A 678 -26.91 33.44 20.72
N ALA A 679 -26.46 32.80 19.63
CA ALA A 679 -25.16 33.11 19.02
C ALA A 679 -25.14 34.47 18.35
N SER A 680 -26.25 34.85 17.67
CA SER A 680 -26.39 36.18 17.06
C SER A 680 -26.53 37.32 18.09
N ALA A 681 -27.24 37.05 19.21
CA ALA A 681 -27.31 38.00 20.33
C ALA A 681 -25.95 38.20 21.02
N HIS A 682 -25.12 37.15 21.09
CA HIS A 682 -23.77 37.24 21.63
C HIS A 682 -22.82 37.98 20.69
N ALA A 683 -22.96 37.81 19.39
CA ALA A 683 -22.21 38.56 18.37
C ALA A 683 -22.58 40.05 18.37
N ALA A 684 -23.87 40.36 18.51
CA ALA A 684 -24.35 41.76 18.59
C ALA A 684 -23.91 42.47 19.89
N SER A 685 -23.71 41.72 20.98
CA SER A 685 -23.18 42.27 22.23
C SER A 685 -21.67 42.58 22.17
N LEU A 686 -20.93 41.84 21.33
CA LEU A 686 -19.50 42.10 21.08
C LEU A 686 -19.26 43.31 20.18
N GLU A 687 -20.11 43.50 19.14
CA GLU A 687 -20.01 44.69 18.27
C GLU A 687 -20.39 46.01 18.98
N THR A 688 -21.26 45.96 20.01
CA THR A 688 -21.56 47.14 20.80
C THR A 688 -20.48 47.51 21.81
N THR A 689 -19.60 46.57 22.16
CA THR A 689 -18.47 46.80 23.07
C THR A 689 -17.26 47.39 22.35
N GLU A 690 -17.07 47.08 21.05
CA GLU A 690 -16.00 47.63 20.22
C GLU A 690 -16.28 49.09 19.74
N ARG A 691 -17.52 49.56 19.80
CA ARG A 691 -17.85 50.95 19.47
C ARG A 691 -17.83 51.90 20.66
N ALA A 692 -17.53 51.40 21.86
CA ALA A 692 -17.49 52.19 23.08
C ALA A 692 -16.08 52.33 23.68
N ILE A 693 -15.03 51.81 22.98
CA ILE A 693 -13.62 52.11 23.18
C ILE A 693 -13.12 52.82 21.92
#